data_9a1417533b3882e15443016198ac2bcd
#
_entry.id   9a1417533b3882e15443016198ac2bcd
#
_cell.length_a   1.000
_cell.length_b   1.000
_cell.length_c   1.000
_cell.angle_alpha   90.00
_cell.angle_beta   90.00
_cell.angle_gamma   90.00
#
_symmetry.space_group_name_H-M   'P 1'
#
loop_
_entity.id
_entity.type
_entity.pdbx_description
1 polymer ?
#
loop_
_entity_poly.entity_id
_entity_poly.type
_entity_poly.pdbx_seq_one_letter_code
_entity_poly.pdbx_strand_id
1 'polypeptide(L)'
;MSSKIYGKLAITNLKNNRKTYVPYILMAVLSVMMYYIVGGMAQGNNGLSKNVKMIMGYMNGLLMIFSVIFLFYTNSFLIKRRKREIGIYNILGMGKGHIAKMLAIEAVITAFISIFGGILLGIVFGKLMYLVLGKLLHYDISVKVTVEIPVLEKTFAFFMAIFVLILLYNLLQIRIVSPVELLHGSDQGEREPKTKWLLAIVGAILLGTGYYIAQTTGNPLDAMTKFFFAVVCVVLGTYGLFIAGSIAVLKMLKKNKKYYYQAKHFTAVSGMVYRMKQNAVGLANICILSTMVLIMVSTTVCLYVGMNDIISVRYPRECEVSIYRTNAQTEEKVHTIIEKIIRKNNTKAENERIYHSGELTGYLDGNKMILDPDKYYSDKTSSSVVLIPLADYNRLEEKNETLNDGEVLLFSTQTKSYGQNEIYLDDTKFNVKKELDKSKLDEKNNDKDIPITYMIMKDEEPILNILKQTYEKSTQNDETKASLMAMTYYEAFDMKGSSELKKNVEQQIRTALSEQVPETFCSCSGRQINKDSFYELYGSLFFMGMYLGFMFLMVTVLIIYYKQISEGYDDKGRYKIMQQVGMDKQEVKKSIRSQVLMIFFLPLIMAIIHVAAAFKVITKLLAMFSMTNITLFIECTIATIIVFAVIYCIVFMVTEREYYRIVK
;
A
#
# COMPACT_ATOMS: atom_id res chain seq x y z
N MET A 1 41.56 17.52 -30.21
CA MET A 1 40.59 18.52 -29.67
C MET A 1 40.93 18.85 -28.22
N SER A 2 41.02 20.14 -27.88
CA SER A 2 41.30 20.58 -26.50
C SER A 2 40.21 20.17 -25.52
N SER A 3 40.52 19.78 -24.29
CA SER A 3 39.58 19.39 -23.22
C SER A 3 38.50 20.46 -22.97
N LYS A 4 38.83 21.74 -23.12
CA LYS A 4 37.92 22.90 -23.01
C LYS A 4 36.76 22.86 -24.01
N ILE A 5 36.93 22.26 -25.20
CA ILE A 5 35.90 22.19 -26.25
C ILE A 5 34.80 21.21 -25.83
N TYR A 6 35.12 20.07 -25.23
CA TYR A 6 34.11 19.10 -24.78
C TYR A 6 33.26 19.67 -23.63
N GLY A 7 33.86 20.41 -22.70
CA GLY A 7 33.10 21.09 -21.62
C GLY A 7 32.13 22.14 -22.18
N LYS A 8 32.59 22.98 -23.14
CA LYS A 8 31.73 24.00 -23.78
C LYS A 8 30.59 23.35 -24.56
N LEU A 9 30.87 22.26 -25.31
CA LEU A 9 29.83 21.51 -26.02
C LEU A 9 28.83 20.89 -25.06
N ALA A 10 29.27 20.27 -23.97
CA ALA A 10 28.39 19.67 -22.96
C ALA A 10 27.44 20.71 -22.34
N ILE A 11 27.97 21.88 -21.92
CA ILE A 11 27.14 22.96 -21.36
C ILE A 11 26.16 23.51 -22.40
N THR A 12 26.60 23.70 -23.65
CA THR A 12 25.73 24.16 -24.74
C THR A 12 24.62 23.17 -25.02
N ASN A 13 24.92 21.87 -25.01
CA ASN A 13 23.93 20.81 -25.19
C ASN A 13 22.90 20.78 -24.07
N LEU A 14 23.34 20.90 -22.80
CA LEU A 14 22.44 21.00 -21.66
C LEU A 14 21.49 22.20 -21.79
N LYS A 15 22.03 23.36 -22.23
CA LYS A 15 21.23 24.60 -22.43
C LYS A 15 20.24 24.47 -23.60
N ASN A 16 20.68 23.93 -24.71
CA ASN A 16 19.84 23.78 -25.91
C ASN A 16 18.73 22.75 -25.68
N ASN A 17 19.02 21.68 -24.93
CA ASN A 17 18.09 20.59 -24.61
C ASN A 17 17.42 20.77 -23.24
N ARG A 18 17.33 22.01 -22.73
CA ARG A 18 16.76 22.30 -21.40
C ARG A 18 15.37 21.69 -21.16
N LYS A 19 14.52 21.66 -22.17
CA LYS A 19 13.17 21.05 -22.07
C LYS A 19 13.20 19.56 -21.72
N THR A 20 14.31 18.89 -21.95
CA THR A 20 14.48 17.45 -21.64
C THR A 20 15.35 17.25 -20.40
N TYR A 21 16.43 18.03 -20.25
CA TYR A 21 17.33 17.89 -19.10
C TYR A 21 16.77 18.42 -17.78
N VAL A 22 16.06 19.56 -17.81
CA VAL A 22 15.52 20.17 -16.57
C VAL A 22 14.57 19.21 -15.84
N PRO A 23 13.57 18.57 -16.49
CA PRO A 23 12.72 17.61 -15.80
C PRO A 23 13.50 16.36 -15.28
N TYR A 24 14.51 15.90 -16.02
CA TYR A 24 15.37 14.81 -15.58
C TYR A 24 16.15 15.18 -14.32
N ILE A 25 16.82 16.33 -14.30
CA ILE A 25 17.56 16.83 -13.15
C ILE A 25 16.63 17.06 -11.97
N LEU A 26 15.43 17.64 -12.20
CA LEU A 26 14.44 17.87 -11.14
C LEU A 26 14.02 16.54 -10.49
N MET A 27 13.74 15.51 -11.28
CA MET A 27 13.42 14.18 -10.77
C MET A 27 14.57 13.59 -9.95
N ALA A 28 15.81 13.72 -10.44
CA ALA A 28 16.98 13.23 -9.74
C ALA A 28 17.18 13.98 -8.41
N VAL A 29 17.07 15.31 -8.42
CA VAL A 29 17.11 16.16 -7.20
C VAL A 29 16.06 15.72 -6.19
N LEU A 30 14.81 15.52 -6.62
CA LEU A 30 13.73 15.07 -5.74
C LEU A 30 13.98 13.68 -5.19
N SER A 31 14.49 12.74 -6.01
CA SER A 31 14.81 11.39 -5.54
C SER A 31 15.92 11.40 -4.48
N VAL A 32 16.99 12.20 -4.70
CA VAL A 32 18.07 12.40 -3.73
C VAL A 32 17.55 13.04 -2.44
N MET A 33 16.75 14.10 -2.56
CA MET A 33 16.13 14.80 -1.42
C MET A 33 15.29 13.83 -0.58
N MET A 34 14.39 13.08 -1.23
CA MET A 34 13.49 12.16 -0.56
C MET A 34 14.24 11.04 0.16
N TYR A 35 15.23 10.45 -0.50
CA TYR A 35 16.08 9.40 0.09
C TYR A 35 16.87 9.92 1.29
N TYR A 36 17.49 11.11 1.21
CA TYR A 36 18.22 11.73 2.29
C TYR A 36 17.35 12.01 3.52
N ILE A 37 16.15 12.59 3.32
CA ILE A 37 15.21 12.90 4.41
C ILE A 37 14.83 11.64 5.17
N VAL A 38 14.40 10.60 4.45
CA VAL A 38 13.96 9.34 5.07
C VAL A 38 15.13 8.58 5.71
N GLY A 39 16.31 8.62 5.07
CA GLY A 39 17.53 8.07 5.64
C GLY A 39 17.90 8.72 6.98
N GLY A 40 17.73 10.04 7.09
CA GLY A 40 17.88 10.78 8.33
C GLY A 40 16.86 10.38 9.41
N MET A 41 15.60 10.16 9.03
CA MET A 41 14.56 9.66 9.94
C MET A 41 14.85 8.25 10.45
N ALA A 42 15.36 7.37 9.59
CA ALA A 42 15.63 5.99 9.93
C ALA A 42 16.88 5.79 10.82
N GLN A 43 17.94 6.57 10.59
CA GLN A 43 19.25 6.36 11.21
C GLN A 43 19.68 7.47 12.18
N GLY A 44 19.05 8.64 12.12
CA GLY A 44 19.43 9.80 12.93
C GLY A 44 19.10 9.66 14.42
N ASN A 45 19.82 10.43 15.26
CA ASN A 45 19.52 10.55 16.69
C ASN A 45 18.44 11.63 16.92
N ASN A 46 17.21 11.28 16.59
CA ASN A 46 16.10 12.23 16.37
C ASN A 46 14.91 12.06 17.32
N GLY A 47 15.05 11.26 18.38
CA GLY A 47 13.98 11.01 19.37
C GLY A 47 12.83 10.13 18.88
N LEU A 48 12.86 9.61 17.64
CA LEU A 48 11.85 8.67 17.15
C LEU A 48 12.02 7.30 17.80
N SER A 49 10.90 6.60 18.06
CA SER A 49 10.92 5.24 18.61
C SER A 49 11.62 4.26 17.67
N LYS A 50 12.05 3.11 18.21
CA LYS A 50 12.68 2.04 17.44
C LYS A 50 11.75 1.51 16.33
N ASN A 51 10.45 1.42 16.60
CA ASN A 51 9.45 0.96 15.65
C ASN A 51 9.31 1.92 14.46
N VAL A 52 9.18 3.22 14.73
CA VAL A 52 9.13 4.26 13.69
C VAL A 52 10.39 4.24 12.83
N LYS A 53 11.58 4.16 13.44
CA LYS A 53 12.86 4.06 12.71
C LYS A 53 12.92 2.84 11.81
N MET A 54 12.41 1.69 12.27
CA MET A 54 12.35 0.48 11.47
C MET A 54 11.44 0.65 10.24
N ILE A 55 10.26 1.25 10.40
CA ILE A 55 9.34 1.55 9.27
C ILE A 55 9.99 2.53 8.28
N MET A 56 10.64 3.59 8.79
CA MET A 56 11.38 4.53 7.95
C MET A 56 12.56 3.84 7.23
N GLY A 57 13.20 2.84 7.84
CA GLY A 57 14.22 2.01 7.22
C GLY A 57 13.69 1.20 6.03
N TYR A 58 12.52 0.55 6.17
CA TYR A 58 11.87 -0.13 5.06
C TYR A 58 11.49 0.84 3.94
N MET A 59 10.92 1.99 4.30
CA MET A 59 10.62 3.06 3.35
C MET A 59 11.87 3.52 2.59
N ASN A 60 13.00 3.69 3.26
CA ASN A 60 14.25 4.08 2.63
C ASN A 60 14.76 3.01 1.64
N GLY A 61 14.60 1.73 1.97
CA GLY A 61 14.86 0.61 1.06
C GLY A 61 13.98 0.64 -0.20
N LEU A 62 12.69 0.93 -0.05
CA LEU A 62 11.79 1.10 -1.18
C LEU A 62 12.18 2.29 -2.06
N LEU A 63 12.50 3.44 -1.45
CA LEU A 63 12.99 4.62 -2.16
C LEU A 63 14.28 4.33 -2.94
N MET A 64 15.18 3.50 -2.40
CA MET A 64 16.38 3.05 -3.07
C MET A 64 16.03 2.31 -4.38
N ILE A 65 15.17 1.30 -4.30
CA ILE A 65 14.74 0.49 -5.46
C ILE A 65 14.07 1.38 -6.53
N PHE A 66 13.11 2.18 -6.11
CA PHE A 66 12.36 3.03 -7.04
C PHE A 66 13.22 4.14 -7.66
N SER A 67 14.17 4.71 -6.91
CA SER A 67 15.11 5.71 -7.46
C SER A 67 15.94 5.13 -8.61
N VAL A 68 16.44 3.90 -8.47
CA VAL A 68 17.16 3.20 -9.55
C VAL A 68 16.23 3.06 -10.78
N ILE A 69 15.06 2.47 -10.60
CA ILE A 69 14.11 2.21 -11.70
C ILE A 69 13.76 3.51 -12.42
N PHE A 70 13.43 4.56 -11.68
CA PHE A 70 12.93 5.81 -12.27
C PHE A 70 14.04 6.63 -12.95
N LEU A 71 15.25 6.66 -12.38
CA LEU A 71 16.36 7.36 -13.01
C LEU A 71 16.82 6.65 -14.30
N PHE A 72 16.86 5.33 -14.33
CA PHE A 72 17.12 4.59 -15.56
C PHE A 72 16.02 4.79 -16.60
N TYR A 73 14.76 4.75 -16.17
CA TYR A 73 13.63 4.97 -17.06
C TYR A 73 13.64 6.36 -17.69
N THR A 74 13.80 7.41 -16.89
CA THR A 74 13.85 8.80 -17.38
C THR A 74 15.09 9.04 -18.24
N ASN A 75 16.24 8.48 -17.90
CA ASN A 75 17.45 8.53 -18.73
C ASN A 75 17.25 7.85 -20.10
N SER A 76 16.51 6.73 -20.14
CA SER A 76 16.21 6.05 -21.41
C SER A 76 15.46 6.97 -22.40
N PHE A 77 14.52 7.76 -21.89
CA PHE A 77 13.85 8.78 -22.73
C PHE A 77 14.79 9.87 -23.19
N LEU A 78 15.63 10.37 -22.31
CA LEU A 78 16.60 11.40 -22.59
C LEU A 78 17.56 10.96 -23.72
N ILE A 79 18.14 9.78 -23.61
CA ILE A 79 19.07 9.24 -24.62
C ILE A 79 18.37 8.94 -25.94
N LYS A 80 17.16 8.35 -25.92
CA LYS A 80 16.40 8.06 -27.15
C LYS A 80 16.22 9.31 -28.01
N ARG A 81 15.93 10.44 -27.40
CA ARG A 81 15.75 11.72 -28.10
C ARG A 81 17.08 12.27 -28.66
N ARG A 82 18.17 12.07 -27.93
CA ARG A 82 19.50 12.55 -28.33
C ARG A 82 20.19 11.70 -29.39
N LYS A 83 19.69 10.49 -29.68
CA LYS A 83 20.26 9.60 -30.69
C LYS A 83 20.47 10.31 -32.04
N ARG A 84 19.53 11.14 -32.46
CA ARG A 84 19.61 11.90 -33.71
C ARG A 84 20.75 12.94 -33.67
N GLU A 85 20.89 13.69 -32.58
CA GLU A 85 21.98 14.66 -32.41
C GLU A 85 23.36 13.95 -32.38
N ILE A 86 23.45 12.84 -31.68
CA ILE A 86 24.66 12.00 -31.61
C ILE A 86 25.02 11.46 -33.00
N GLY A 87 24.02 11.06 -33.79
CA GLY A 87 24.19 10.63 -35.18
C GLY A 87 24.79 11.73 -36.05
N ILE A 88 24.27 12.97 -35.94
CA ILE A 88 24.78 14.14 -36.67
C ILE A 88 26.24 14.43 -36.29
N TYR A 89 26.60 14.42 -35.00
CA TYR A 89 28.00 14.60 -34.54
C TYR A 89 28.95 13.56 -35.15
N ASN A 90 28.46 12.32 -35.26
CA ASN A 90 29.29 11.24 -35.85
C ASN A 90 29.54 11.46 -37.36
N ILE A 91 28.52 11.91 -38.12
CA ILE A 91 28.65 12.23 -39.54
C ILE A 91 29.56 13.44 -39.75
N LEU A 92 29.51 14.42 -38.86
CA LEU A 92 30.40 15.58 -38.88
C LEU A 92 31.83 15.27 -38.49
N GLY A 93 32.18 13.95 -38.31
CA GLY A 93 33.53 13.49 -38.06
C GLY A 93 33.91 13.31 -36.57
N MET A 94 32.98 13.46 -35.64
CA MET A 94 33.27 13.16 -34.25
C MET A 94 33.25 11.64 -34.01
N GLY A 95 34.40 11.04 -33.76
CA GLY A 95 34.52 9.63 -33.41
C GLY A 95 33.82 9.28 -32.12
N LYS A 96 33.40 8.01 -31.97
CA LYS A 96 32.66 7.50 -30.77
C LYS A 96 33.37 7.83 -29.44
N GLY A 97 34.70 7.87 -29.39
CA GLY A 97 35.44 8.25 -28.19
C GLY A 97 35.30 9.73 -27.80
N HIS A 98 35.16 10.63 -28.76
CA HIS A 98 34.91 12.06 -28.50
C HIS A 98 33.50 12.31 -28.01
N ILE A 99 32.51 11.61 -28.58
CA ILE A 99 31.12 11.61 -28.12
C ILE A 99 31.02 11.06 -26.70
N ALA A 100 31.73 9.97 -26.39
CA ALA A 100 31.76 9.38 -25.05
C ALA A 100 32.31 10.37 -24.00
N LYS A 101 33.39 11.11 -24.30
CA LYS A 101 33.95 12.14 -23.40
C LYS A 101 32.94 13.29 -23.16
N MET A 102 32.25 13.73 -24.20
CA MET A 102 31.20 14.77 -24.07
C MET A 102 30.06 14.31 -23.15
N LEU A 103 29.53 13.08 -23.35
CA LEU A 103 28.49 12.52 -22.53
C LEU A 103 28.93 12.27 -21.09
N ALA A 104 30.19 11.88 -20.87
CA ALA A 104 30.75 11.75 -19.53
C ALA A 104 30.72 13.09 -18.76
N ILE A 105 31.12 14.19 -19.44
CA ILE A 105 31.08 15.52 -18.82
C ILE A 105 29.64 15.94 -18.52
N GLU A 106 28.69 15.72 -19.45
CA GLU A 106 27.27 15.98 -19.21
C GLU A 106 26.73 15.18 -18.02
N ALA A 107 27.07 13.88 -17.91
CA ALA A 107 26.67 13.02 -16.79
C ALA A 107 27.24 13.52 -15.47
N VAL A 108 28.52 13.94 -15.43
CA VAL A 108 29.14 14.51 -14.24
C VAL A 108 28.44 15.80 -13.79
N ILE A 109 28.14 16.71 -14.73
CA ILE A 109 27.45 17.97 -14.41
C ILE A 109 26.05 17.67 -13.87
N THR A 110 25.31 16.78 -14.53
CA THR A 110 23.95 16.41 -14.08
C THR A 110 23.97 15.69 -12.72
N ALA A 111 24.93 14.80 -12.50
CA ALA A 111 25.12 14.12 -11.21
C ALA A 111 25.43 15.12 -10.09
N PHE A 112 26.36 16.04 -10.35
CA PHE A 112 26.73 17.06 -9.38
C PHE A 112 25.53 17.92 -8.98
N ILE A 113 24.82 18.50 -9.96
CA ILE A 113 23.63 19.35 -9.72
C ILE A 113 22.56 18.53 -8.96
N SER A 114 22.33 17.27 -9.36
CA SER A 114 21.27 16.45 -8.76
C SER A 114 21.60 16.03 -7.32
N ILE A 115 22.83 15.59 -7.05
CA ILE A 115 23.22 15.10 -5.72
C ILE A 115 23.33 16.28 -4.75
N PHE A 116 24.10 17.32 -5.10
CA PHE A 116 24.25 18.47 -4.20
C PHE A 116 22.96 19.27 -4.03
N GLY A 117 22.21 19.48 -5.13
CA GLY A 117 20.90 20.14 -5.06
C GLY A 117 19.90 19.33 -4.23
N GLY A 118 19.88 18.00 -4.39
CA GLY A 118 19.00 17.12 -3.63
C GLY A 118 19.33 17.07 -2.14
N ILE A 119 20.60 16.96 -1.79
CA ILE A 119 21.05 17.01 -0.37
C ILE A 119 20.72 18.38 0.24
N LEU A 120 21.01 19.48 -0.45
CA LEU A 120 20.72 20.82 0.05
C LEU A 120 19.22 21.00 0.31
N LEU A 121 18.37 20.62 -0.65
CA LEU A 121 16.91 20.65 -0.46
C LEU A 121 16.48 19.66 0.63
N GLY A 122 17.13 18.52 0.75
CA GLY A 122 16.89 17.54 1.80
C GLY A 122 17.16 18.09 3.20
N ILE A 123 18.20 18.88 3.39
CA ILE A 123 18.50 19.55 4.65
C ILE A 123 17.42 20.60 4.94
N VAL A 124 17.04 21.42 3.94
CA VAL A 124 16.03 22.48 4.11
C VAL A 124 14.65 21.91 4.41
N PHE A 125 14.17 20.98 3.60
CA PHE A 125 12.85 20.38 3.73
C PHE A 125 12.78 19.25 4.77
N GLY A 126 13.93 18.72 5.18
CA GLY A 126 14.01 17.67 6.19
C GLY A 126 13.32 18.08 7.49
N LYS A 127 13.59 19.30 7.96
CA LYS A 127 12.93 19.84 9.16
C LYS A 127 11.41 19.85 9.05
N LEU A 128 10.89 20.30 7.89
CA LEU A 128 9.45 20.33 7.65
C LEU A 128 8.86 18.90 7.68
N MET A 129 9.51 17.96 7.04
CA MET A 129 9.04 16.56 7.00
C MET A 129 9.10 15.90 8.39
N TYR A 130 10.11 16.18 9.19
CA TYR A 130 10.17 15.76 10.60
C TYR A 130 9.00 16.32 11.42
N LEU A 131 8.69 17.62 11.25
CA LEU A 131 7.54 18.24 11.93
C LEU A 131 6.22 17.61 11.48
N VAL A 132 6.07 17.32 10.20
CA VAL A 132 4.89 16.64 9.67
C VAL A 132 4.77 15.24 10.29
N LEU A 133 5.84 14.45 10.28
CA LEU A 133 5.85 13.13 10.89
C LEU A 133 5.52 13.20 12.39
N GLY A 134 6.18 14.10 13.13
CA GLY A 134 5.92 14.29 14.56
C GLY A 134 4.46 14.63 14.86
N LYS A 135 3.86 15.52 14.07
CA LYS A 135 2.44 15.86 14.21
C LYS A 135 1.53 14.67 13.93
N LEU A 136 1.86 13.82 12.94
CA LEU A 136 1.11 12.60 12.63
C LEU A 136 1.22 11.55 13.75
N LEU A 137 2.36 11.49 14.42
CA LEU A 137 2.60 10.56 15.53
C LEU A 137 2.14 11.10 16.89
N HIS A 138 1.65 12.34 16.96
CA HIS A 138 1.35 13.07 18.21
C HIS A 138 2.55 13.17 19.16
N TYR A 139 3.75 13.28 18.61
CA TYR A 139 4.97 13.50 19.38
C TYR A 139 5.30 14.97 19.51
N ASP A 140 5.66 15.40 20.73
CA ASP A 140 6.33 16.68 20.97
C ASP A 140 7.80 16.55 20.58
N ILE A 141 8.07 16.59 19.28
CA ILE A 141 9.43 16.51 18.77
C ILE A 141 10.09 17.88 18.91
N SER A 142 11.02 18.01 19.84
CA SER A 142 11.99 19.10 19.84
C SER A 142 12.98 18.86 18.69
N VAL A 143 12.70 19.47 17.52
CA VAL A 143 13.49 19.22 16.31
C VAL A 143 14.85 19.88 16.39
N LYS A 144 15.83 19.21 16.93
CA LYS A 144 17.23 19.49 16.65
C LYS A 144 17.58 18.79 15.33
N VAL A 145 17.52 19.53 14.23
CA VAL A 145 17.99 19.01 12.94
C VAL A 145 19.51 18.97 12.98
N THR A 146 20.05 17.82 13.25
CA THR A 146 21.47 17.51 13.07
C THR A 146 21.68 16.98 11.66
N VAL A 147 22.70 17.50 10.97
CA VAL A 147 23.13 16.91 9.71
C VAL A 147 23.88 15.63 10.04
N GLU A 148 23.26 14.50 9.78
CA GLU A 148 23.85 13.19 10.04
C GLU A 148 24.86 12.87 8.93
N ILE A 149 26.16 12.99 9.22
CA ILE A 149 27.24 12.72 8.26
C ILE A 149 27.15 11.32 7.63
N PRO A 150 26.88 10.24 8.40
CA PRO A 150 26.75 8.91 7.80
C PRO A 150 25.62 8.78 6.77
N VAL A 151 24.53 9.52 6.97
CA VAL A 151 23.39 9.52 6.02
C VAL A 151 23.77 10.28 4.75
N LEU A 152 24.50 11.39 4.89
CA LEU A 152 25.01 12.16 3.77
C LEU A 152 25.98 11.34 2.91
N GLU A 153 26.93 10.66 3.52
CA GLU A 153 27.90 9.79 2.84
C GLU A 153 27.20 8.64 2.09
N LYS A 154 26.27 7.95 2.74
CA LYS A 154 25.49 6.88 2.10
C LYS A 154 24.66 7.39 0.93
N THR A 155 24.01 8.55 1.08
CA THR A 155 23.22 9.16 0.01
C THR A 155 24.10 9.54 -1.17
N PHE A 156 25.25 10.19 -0.92
CA PHE A 156 26.21 10.55 -1.95
C PHE A 156 26.74 9.31 -2.70
N ALA A 157 27.20 8.31 -1.96
CA ALA A 157 27.75 7.08 -2.53
C ALA A 157 26.72 6.33 -3.37
N PHE A 158 25.49 6.19 -2.87
CA PHE A 158 24.41 5.49 -3.56
C PHE A 158 24.04 6.17 -4.89
N PHE A 159 23.78 7.48 -4.88
CA PHE A 159 23.40 8.18 -6.11
C PHE A 159 24.58 8.34 -7.08
N MET A 160 25.81 8.47 -6.58
CA MET A 160 27.00 8.45 -7.42
C MET A 160 27.12 7.11 -8.17
N ALA A 161 26.88 5.98 -7.49
CA ALA A 161 26.87 4.66 -8.11
C ALA A 161 25.78 4.58 -9.21
N ILE A 162 24.56 5.08 -8.96
CA ILE A 162 23.50 5.11 -9.98
C ILE A 162 23.93 5.93 -11.21
N PHE A 163 24.47 7.13 -11.03
CA PHE A 163 24.89 7.96 -12.15
C PHE A 163 26.06 7.33 -12.94
N VAL A 164 26.98 6.63 -12.28
CA VAL A 164 28.04 5.85 -12.95
C VAL A 164 27.43 4.71 -13.77
N LEU A 165 26.48 3.96 -13.22
CA LEU A 165 25.79 2.89 -13.95
C LEU A 165 25.00 3.44 -15.16
N ILE A 166 24.32 4.57 -15.00
CA ILE A 166 23.62 5.26 -16.09
C ILE A 166 24.61 5.69 -17.18
N LEU A 167 25.75 6.24 -16.81
CA LEU A 167 26.79 6.62 -17.77
C LEU A 167 27.31 5.39 -18.54
N LEU A 168 27.63 4.30 -17.85
CA LEU A 168 28.05 3.05 -18.49
C LEU A 168 27.01 2.51 -19.46
N TYR A 169 25.75 2.51 -19.05
CA TYR A 169 24.64 2.11 -19.92
C TYR A 169 24.54 2.97 -21.18
N ASN A 170 24.66 4.29 -21.05
CA ASN A 170 24.62 5.22 -22.16
C ASN A 170 25.79 5.02 -23.12
N LEU A 171 26.99 4.79 -22.59
CA LEU A 171 28.19 4.51 -23.39
C LEU A 171 28.08 3.18 -24.16
N LEU A 172 27.53 2.13 -23.54
CA LEU A 172 27.28 0.86 -24.19
C LEU A 172 26.26 1.02 -25.35
N GLN A 173 25.18 1.79 -25.16
CA GLN A 173 24.19 2.04 -26.21
C GLN A 173 24.82 2.71 -27.45
N ILE A 174 25.71 3.68 -27.27
CA ILE A 174 26.35 4.40 -28.36
C ILE A 174 27.36 3.52 -29.09
N ARG A 175 28.03 2.64 -28.35
CA ARG A 175 29.02 1.71 -28.95
C ARG A 175 28.35 0.71 -29.91
N ILE A 176 27.15 0.25 -29.61
CA ILE A 176 26.42 -0.80 -30.33
C ILE A 176 25.74 -0.26 -31.61
N VAL A 177 25.19 0.94 -31.59
CA VAL A 177 24.35 1.46 -32.68
C VAL A 177 25.21 2.07 -33.81
N SER A 178 24.83 1.79 -35.07
CA SER A 178 25.50 2.34 -36.24
C SER A 178 25.09 3.81 -36.49
N PRO A 179 25.99 4.68 -37.03
CA PRO A 179 25.67 6.08 -37.32
C PRO A 179 24.51 6.28 -38.29
N VAL A 180 24.41 5.42 -39.27
CA VAL A 180 23.34 5.46 -40.30
C VAL A 180 21.99 5.12 -39.69
N GLU A 181 21.95 4.14 -38.79
CA GLU A 181 20.74 3.73 -38.07
C GLU A 181 20.24 4.83 -37.11
N LEU A 182 21.16 5.64 -36.56
CA LEU A 182 20.83 6.77 -35.70
C LEU A 182 20.11 7.90 -36.45
N LEU A 183 20.39 8.08 -37.74
CA LEU A 183 19.76 9.11 -38.56
C LEU A 183 18.44 8.69 -39.19
N HIS A 184 18.41 7.47 -39.74
CA HIS A 184 17.24 7.00 -40.52
C HIS A 184 16.18 6.33 -39.63
N GLY A 185 16.40 6.20 -38.35
CA GLY A 185 15.42 5.59 -37.43
C GLY A 185 14.07 6.32 -37.35
N SER A 186 14.00 7.58 -37.76
CA SER A 186 12.76 8.39 -37.84
C SER A 186 12.10 8.45 -39.22
N ASP A 187 12.84 8.15 -40.29
CA ASP A 187 12.39 8.36 -41.69
C ASP A 187 11.97 7.05 -42.39
N GLN A 188 12.17 5.88 -41.75
CA GLN A 188 11.57 4.64 -42.24
C GLN A 188 10.05 4.76 -42.12
N GLY A 189 9.37 4.80 -43.26
CA GLY A 189 7.91 4.88 -43.34
C GLY A 189 7.27 3.90 -42.36
N GLU A 190 6.43 4.41 -41.48
CA GLU A 190 5.80 3.62 -40.41
C GLU A 190 4.95 2.51 -41.02
N ARG A 191 5.43 1.27 -41.00
CA ARG A 191 4.62 0.12 -41.39
C ARG A 191 3.48 -0.07 -40.37
N GLU A 192 2.26 -0.29 -40.87
CA GLU A 192 1.12 -0.59 -40.03
C GLU A 192 1.43 -1.75 -39.07
N PRO A 193 1.25 -1.59 -37.76
CA PRO A 193 1.62 -2.62 -36.80
C PRO A 193 0.82 -3.91 -37.02
N LYS A 194 1.50 -5.06 -37.07
CA LYS A 194 0.84 -6.35 -37.08
C LYS A 194 0.16 -6.55 -35.72
N THR A 195 -1.10 -6.95 -35.71
CA THR A 195 -1.81 -7.26 -34.46
C THR A 195 -1.27 -8.57 -33.90
N LYS A 196 -0.68 -8.50 -32.72
CA LYS A 196 -0.21 -9.68 -31.99
C LYS A 196 -1.37 -10.26 -31.17
N TRP A 197 -2.33 -10.92 -31.84
CA TRP A 197 -3.54 -11.46 -31.23
C TRP A 197 -3.24 -12.37 -30.02
N LEU A 198 -2.22 -13.24 -30.16
CA LEU A 198 -1.80 -14.10 -29.05
C LEU A 198 -1.44 -13.30 -27.79
N LEU A 199 -0.65 -12.22 -27.93
CA LEU A 199 -0.28 -11.39 -26.80
C LEU A 199 -1.48 -10.63 -26.20
N ALA A 200 -2.45 -10.23 -27.04
CA ALA A 200 -3.68 -9.60 -26.57
C ALA A 200 -4.55 -10.58 -25.77
N ILE A 201 -4.69 -11.82 -26.25
CA ILE A 201 -5.46 -12.89 -25.58
C ILE A 201 -4.78 -13.28 -24.26
N VAL A 202 -3.47 -13.54 -24.28
CA VAL A 202 -2.69 -13.85 -23.07
C VAL A 202 -2.79 -12.70 -22.06
N GLY A 203 -2.68 -11.44 -22.51
CA GLY A 203 -2.84 -10.27 -21.65
C GLY A 203 -4.24 -10.19 -21.03
N ALA A 204 -5.29 -10.50 -21.80
CA ALA A 204 -6.67 -10.52 -21.29
C ALA A 204 -6.89 -11.66 -20.28
N ILE A 205 -6.35 -12.84 -20.54
CA ILE A 205 -6.42 -13.99 -19.63
C ILE A 205 -5.70 -13.66 -18.32
N LEU A 206 -4.47 -13.14 -18.39
CA LEU A 206 -3.71 -12.76 -17.18
C LEU A 206 -4.44 -11.70 -16.35
N LEU A 207 -5.00 -10.67 -17.01
CA LEU A 207 -5.77 -9.64 -16.31
C LEU A 207 -7.02 -10.22 -15.68
N GLY A 208 -7.76 -11.06 -16.42
CA GLY A 208 -8.94 -11.77 -15.92
C GLY A 208 -8.63 -12.69 -14.73
N THR A 209 -7.51 -13.42 -14.80
CA THR A 209 -7.02 -14.27 -13.70
C THR A 209 -6.70 -13.44 -12.46
N GLY A 210 -5.98 -12.30 -12.63
CA GLY A 210 -5.68 -11.41 -11.51
C GLY A 210 -6.95 -10.84 -10.84
N TYR A 211 -7.93 -10.41 -11.64
CA TYR A 211 -9.22 -9.95 -11.12
C TYR A 211 -10.04 -11.07 -10.47
N TYR A 212 -10.05 -12.24 -11.06
CA TYR A 212 -10.73 -13.42 -10.50
C TYR A 212 -10.17 -13.75 -9.11
N ILE A 213 -8.84 -13.82 -8.97
CA ILE A 213 -8.18 -14.06 -7.68
C ILE A 213 -8.56 -12.96 -6.68
N ALA A 214 -8.50 -11.67 -7.08
CA ALA A 214 -8.84 -10.56 -6.21
C ALA A 214 -10.30 -10.59 -5.71
N GLN A 215 -11.23 -11.11 -6.52
CA GLN A 215 -12.65 -11.18 -6.18
C GLN A 215 -13.05 -12.47 -5.45
N THR A 216 -12.31 -13.57 -5.63
CA THR A 216 -12.63 -14.86 -5.01
C THR A 216 -11.93 -15.10 -3.68
N THR A 217 -10.96 -14.25 -3.31
CA THR A 217 -10.26 -14.35 -2.03
C THR A 217 -11.24 -14.14 -0.87
N GLY A 218 -11.34 -15.16 0.00
CA GLY A 218 -12.29 -15.21 1.10
C GLY A 218 -11.71 -14.75 2.43
N ASN A 219 -10.50 -15.19 2.76
CA ASN A 219 -9.86 -14.99 4.06
C ASN A 219 -8.69 -14.00 3.99
N PRO A 220 -8.37 -13.27 5.08
CA PRO A 220 -7.24 -12.33 5.12
C PRO A 220 -5.87 -12.96 4.82
N LEU A 221 -5.59 -14.17 5.32
CA LEU A 221 -4.34 -14.90 5.08
C LEU A 221 -4.20 -15.34 3.62
N ASP A 222 -5.28 -15.83 3.04
CA ASP A 222 -5.37 -16.11 1.61
C ASP A 222 -5.13 -14.84 0.78
N ALA A 223 -5.63 -13.70 1.25
CA ALA A 223 -5.40 -12.42 0.60
C ALA A 223 -3.90 -12.08 0.55
N MET A 224 -3.18 -12.27 1.65
CA MET A 224 -1.74 -11.98 1.70
C MET A 224 -0.93 -12.84 0.73
N THR A 225 -1.19 -14.14 0.67
CA THR A 225 -0.45 -15.08 -0.21
C THR A 225 -0.79 -14.90 -1.68
N LYS A 226 -2.08 -14.72 -2.01
CA LYS A 226 -2.56 -14.60 -3.39
C LYS A 226 -2.41 -13.21 -3.98
N PHE A 227 -2.30 -12.18 -3.14
CA PHE A 227 -2.21 -10.77 -3.55
C PHE A 227 -1.03 -10.51 -4.49
N PHE A 228 0.17 -10.94 -4.13
CA PHE A 228 1.36 -10.71 -4.95
C PHE A 228 1.25 -11.38 -6.33
N PHE A 229 0.71 -12.60 -6.38
CA PHE A 229 0.48 -13.29 -7.64
C PHE A 229 -0.57 -12.56 -8.50
N ALA A 230 -1.67 -12.11 -7.89
CA ALA A 230 -2.69 -11.32 -8.57
C ALA A 230 -2.11 -10.01 -9.14
N VAL A 231 -1.28 -9.30 -8.36
CA VAL A 231 -0.60 -8.06 -8.80
C VAL A 231 0.29 -8.34 -10.02
N VAL A 232 1.11 -9.40 -10.00
CA VAL A 232 1.95 -9.77 -11.15
C VAL A 232 1.11 -10.06 -12.38
N CYS A 233 0.02 -10.81 -12.24
CA CYS A 233 -0.92 -11.09 -13.34
C CYS A 233 -1.55 -9.81 -13.91
N VAL A 234 -1.99 -8.89 -13.04
CA VAL A 234 -2.57 -7.60 -13.46
C VAL A 234 -1.53 -6.73 -14.16
N VAL A 235 -0.31 -6.65 -13.66
CA VAL A 235 0.78 -5.87 -14.28
C VAL A 235 1.11 -6.43 -15.67
N LEU A 236 1.38 -7.73 -15.80
CA LEU A 236 1.69 -8.35 -17.08
C LEU A 236 0.50 -8.30 -18.06
N GLY A 237 -0.70 -8.51 -17.56
CA GLY A 237 -1.94 -8.37 -18.33
C GLY A 237 -2.15 -6.97 -18.87
N THR A 238 -1.87 -5.95 -18.04
CA THR A 238 -1.95 -4.54 -18.43
C THR A 238 -0.95 -4.22 -19.55
N TYR A 239 0.30 -4.66 -19.43
CA TYR A 239 1.27 -4.52 -20.53
C TYR A 239 0.79 -5.21 -21.82
N GLY A 240 0.30 -6.45 -21.72
CA GLY A 240 -0.23 -7.19 -22.88
C GLY A 240 -1.37 -6.47 -23.58
N LEU A 241 -2.33 -5.93 -22.80
CA LEU A 241 -3.47 -5.19 -23.32
C LEU A 241 -3.09 -3.84 -23.93
N PHE A 242 -2.19 -3.08 -23.29
CA PHE A 242 -1.75 -1.80 -23.88
C PHE A 242 -0.91 -2.02 -25.16
N ILE A 243 -0.03 -3.06 -25.22
CA ILE A 243 0.85 -3.31 -26.36
C ILE A 243 0.09 -3.92 -27.54
N ALA A 244 -0.80 -4.87 -27.30
CA ALA A 244 -1.45 -5.64 -28.33
C ALA A 244 -2.96 -5.41 -28.41
N GLY A 245 -3.64 -5.34 -27.27
CA GLY A 245 -5.08 -5.15 -27.18
C GLY A 245 -5.53 -3.81 -27.75
N SER A 246 -4.81 -2.72 -27.43
CA SER A 246 -5.12 -1.39 -27.99
C SER A 246 -5.06 -1.34 -29.51
N ILE A 247 -4.05 -2.00 -30.12
CA ILE A 247 -3.92 -2.12 -31.57
C ILE A 247 -5.05 -2.95 -32.14
N ALA A 248 -5.43 -4.05 -31.45
CA ALA A 248 -6.55 -4.90 -31.86
C ALA A 248 -7.87 -4.13 -31.89
N VAL A 249 -8.19 -3.38 -30.83
CA VAL A 249 -9.40 -2.55 -30.73
C VAL A 249 -9.42 -1.48 -31.81
N LEU A 250 -8.31 -0.75 -32.02
CA LEU A 250 -8.24 0.28 -33.07
C LEU A 250 -8.43 -0.31 -34.49
N LYS A 251 -7.89 -1.50 -34.75
CA LYS A 251 -8.14 -2.18 -36.03
C LYS A 251 -9.57 -2.68 -36.19
N MET A 252 -10.23 -3.10 -35.10
CA MET A 252 -11.66 -3.41 -35.12
C MET A 252 -12.49 -2.16 -35.44
N LEU A 253 -12.18 -1.02 -34.81
CA LEU A 253 -12.83 0.25 -35.11
C LEU A 253 -12.59 0.70 -36.55
N LYS A 254 -11.38 0.49 -37.10
CA LYS A 254 -11.05 0.75 -38.51
C LYS A 254 -11.87 -0.11 -39.48
N LYS A 255 -12.21 -1.35 -39.12
CA LYS A 255 -13.08 -2.22 -39.93
C LYS A 255 -14.54 -1.77 -39.97
N ASN A 256 -15.02 -1.07 -38.97
CA ASN A 256 -16.38 -0.52 -38.94
C ASN A 256 -16.47 0.70 -39.82
N LYS A 257 -16.85 0.53 -41.08
CA LYS A 257 -16.89 1.60 -42.11
C LYS A 257 -17.79 2.76 -41.70
N LYS A 258 -18.94 2.53 -41.06
CA LYS A 258 -19.86 3.58 -40.61
C LYS A 258 -19.26 4.51 -39.56
N TYR A 259 -18.39 3.97 -38.68
CA TYR A 259 -17.68 4.73 -37.66
C TYR A 259 -16.42 5.39 -38.21
N TYR A 260 -15.62 4.65 -38.99
CA TYR A 260 -14.31 5.08 -39.45
C TYR A 260 -14.34 6.23 -40.46
N TYR A 261 -15.27 6.23 -41.43
CA TYR A 261 -15.34 7.26 -42.49
C TYR A 261 -15.98 8.58 -42.05
N GLN A 262 -16.33 8.78 -40.79
CA GLN A 262 -16.66 10.10 -40.27
C GLN A 262 -15.37 10.93 -40.15
N ALA A 263 -15.36 12.16 -40.69
CA ALA A 263 -14.17 13.02 -40.74
C ALA A 263 -13.45 13.18 -39.40
N LYS A 264 -14.24 13.24 -38.32
CA LYS A 264 -13.72 13.33 -36.93
C LYS A 264 -13.00 12.04 -36.45
N HIS A 265 -13.45 10.88 -36.90
CA HIS A 265 -12.92 9.56 -36.46
C HIS A 265 -11.81 9.05 -37.36
N PHE A 266 -11.82 9.41 -38.63
CA PHE A 266 -10.82 9.00 -39.62
C PHE A 266 -9.41 9.41 -39.21
N THR A 267 -9.20 10.69 -38.97
CA THR A 267 -7.89 11.22 -38.56
C THR A 267 -7.45 10.72 -37.21
N ALA A 268 -8.40 10.57 -36.24
CA ALA A 268 -8.11 10.10 -34.90
C ALA A 268 -7.69 8.62 -34.88
N VAL A 269 -8.50 7.74 -35.50
CA VAL A 269 -8.22 6.27 -35.48
C VAL A 269 -6.99 5.95 -36.32
N SER A 270 -6.82 6.56 -37.50
CA SER A 270 -5.62 6.32 -38.32
C SER A 270 -4.34 6.74 -37.62
N GLY A 271 -4.32 7.96 -37.02
CA GLY A 271 -3.16 8.42 -36.25
C GLY A 271 -2.87 7.58 -35.03
N MET A 272 -3.91 7.11 -34.31
CA MET A 272 -3.75 6.34 -33.09
C MET A 272 -3.18 4.94 -33.30
N VAL A 273 -3.49 4.25 -34.42
CA VAL A 273 -2.93 2.92 -34.71
C VAL A 273 -1.41 2.92 -34.70
N TYR A 274 -0.81 3.94 -35.30
CA TYR A 274 0.66 4.10 -35.32
C TYR A 274 1.22 4.54 -33.97
N ARG A 275 0.57 5.48 -33.31
CA ARG A 275 0.97 6.00 -32.00
C ARG A 275 0.93 4.96 -30.91
N MET A 276 -0.09 4.11 -30.88
CA MET A 276 -0.20 3.05 -29.86
C MET A 276 0.95 2.07 -29.91
N LYS A 277 1.50 1.76 -31.11
CA LYS A 277 2.70 0.92 -31.22
C LYS A 277 3.92 1.51 -30.49
N GLN A 278 4.10 2.83 -30.57
CA GLN A 278 5.26 3.51 -29.98
C GLN A 278 5.06 3.79 -28.48
N ASN A 279 3.82 4.02 -28.06
CA ASN A 279 3.49 4.57 -26.75
C ASN A 279 2.89 3.58 -25.76
N ALA A 280 2.57 2.36 -26.20
CA ALA A 280 1.87 1.36 -25.40
C ALA A 280 2.54 1.09 -24.03
N VAL A 281 3.86 0.92 -24.00
CA VAL A 281 4.62 0.69 -22.76
C VAL A 281 4.54 1.89 -21.83
N GLY A 282 4.66 3.11 -22.36
CA GLY A 282 4.53 4.33 -21.56
C GLY A 282 3.13 4.50 -20.96
N LEU A 283 2.07 4.15 -21.72
CA LEU A 283 0.69 4.18 -21.21
C LEU A 283 0.44 3.11 -20.14
N ALA A 284 0.97 1.91 -20.33
CA ALA A 284 0.92 0.85 -19.32
C ALA A 284 1.61 1.30 -18.01
N ASN A 285 2.79 1.93 -18.11
CA ASN A 285 3.50 2.46 -16.94
C ASN A 285 2.67 3.54 -16.23
N ILE A 286 2.07 4.47 -16.96
CA ILE A 286 1.20 5.50 -16.38
C ILE A 286 0.03 4.85 -15.65
N CYS A 287 -0.61 3.84 -16.26
CA CYS A 287 -1.72 3.11 -15.66
C CYS A 287 -1.30 2.41 -14.34
N ILE A 288 -0.20 1.65 -14.38
CA ILE A 288 0.29 0.91 -13.22
C ILE A 288 0.69 1.87 -12.09
N LEU A 289 1.47 2.92 -12.40
CA LEU A 289 1.87 3.90 -11.39
C LEU A 289 0.66 4.64 -10.80
N SER A 290 -0.31 5.03 -11.63
CA SER A 290 -1.56 5.64 -11.15
C SER A 290 -2.33 4.70 -10.23
N THR A 291 -2.45 3.41 -10.59
CA THR A 291 -3.07 2.39 -9.74
C THR A 291 -2.35 2.24 -8.40
N MET A 292 -1.02 2.21 -8.42
CA MET A 292 -0.20 2.14 -7.20
C MET A 292 -0.43 3.35 -6.28
N VAL A 293 -0.45 4.56 -6.84
CA VAL A 293 -0.76 5.79 -6.06
C VAL A 293 -2.15 5.69 -5.44
N LEU A 294 -3.16 5.35 -6.25
CA LEU A 294 -4.55 5.29 -5.79
C LEU A 294 -4.73 4.28 -4.66
N ILE A 295 -4.21 3.05 -4.82
CA ILE A 295 -4.33 2.00 -3.80
C ILE A 295 -3.56 2.39 -2.55
N MET A 296 -2.30 2.79 -2.68
CA MET A 296 -1.42 3.07 -1.55
C MET A 296 -1.92 4.26 -0.72
N VAL A 297 -2.29 5.36 -1.38
CA VAL A 297 -2.79 6.55 -0.69
C VAL A 297 -4.15 6.28 -0.05
N SER A 298 -5.11 5.68 -0.79
CA SER A 298 -6.44 5.39 -0.22
C SER A 298 -6.38 4.44 0.99
N THR A 299 -5.53 3.42 0.91
CA THR A 299 -5.35 2.43 1.99
C THR A 299 -4.74 3.07 3.23
N THR A 300 -3.65 3.84 3.07
CA THR A 300 -2.96 4.45 4.20
C THR A 300 -3.75 5.62 4.81
N VAL A 301 -4.48 6.39 4.00
CA VAL A 301 -5.44 7.40 4.51
C VAL A 301 -6.54 6.74 5.32
N CYS A 302 -7.13 5.64 4.82
CA CYS A 302 -8.18 4.91 5.50
C CYS A 302 -7.71 4.35 6.85
N LEU A 303 -6.51 3.76 6.91
CA LEU A 303 -5.94 3.26 8.17
C LEU A 303 -5.72 4.39 9.19
N TYR A 304 -5.25 5.54 8.75
CA TYR A 304 -4.99 6.67 9.64
C TYR A 304 -6.28 7.34 10.14
N VAL A 305 -7.23 7.58 9.25
CA VAL A 305 -8.53 8.19 9.60
C VAL A 305 -9.39 7.22 10.42
N GLY A 306 -9.37 5.94 10.08
CA GLY A 306 -10.10 4.87 10.77
C GLY A 306 -9.45 4.37 12.06
N MET A 307 -8.35 4.97 12.50
CA MET A 307 -7.57 4.47 13.64
C MET A 307 -8.39 4.40 14.94
N ASN A 308 -9.29 5.34 15.18
CA ASN A 308 -10.18 5.30 16.36
C ASN A 308 -11.15 4.11 16.28
N ASP A 309 -11.64 3.78 15.09
CA ASP A 309 -12.49 2.61 14.88
C ASP A 309 -11.69 1.33 15.14
N ILE A 310 -10.46 1.26 14.60
CA ILE A 310 -9.52 0.14 14.82
C ILE A 310 -9.25 -0.07 16.32
N ILE A 311 -8.92 1.02 17.04
CA ILE A 311 -8.65 0.96 18.48
C ILE A 311 -9.90 0.49 19.24
N SER A 312 -11.09 0.97 18.87
CA SER A 312 -12.33 0.57 19.54
C SER A 312 -12.74 -0.89 19.26
N VAL A 313 -12.34 -1.43 18.12
CA VAL A 313 -12.52 -2.85 17.78
C VAL A 313 -11.52 -3.72 18.54
N ARG A 314 -10.25 -3.30 18.57
CA ARG A 314 -9.16 -4.05 19.22
C ARG A 314 -9.26 -4.04 20.74
N TYR A 315 -9.69 -2.90 21.30
CA TYR A 315 -9.88 -2.67 22.73
C TYR A 315 -11.31 -2.18 22.95
N PRO A 316 -12.28 -3.09 23.08
CA PRO A 316 -13.69 -2.73 23.27
C PRO A 316 -13.93 -1.94 24.55
N ARG A 317 -13.11 -2.19 25.59
CA ARG A 317 -13.13 -1.49 26.88
C ARG A 317 -11.92 -0.58 27.06
N GLU A 318 -12.02 0.39 27.97
CA GLU A 318 -10.92 1.28 28.29
C GLU A 318 -9.76 0.51 28.94
N CYS A 319 -10.06 -0.40 29.86
CA CYS A 319 -9.08 -1.24 30.52
C CYS A 319 -9.53 -2.71 30.50
N GLU A 320 -8.62 -3.61 30.18
CA GLU A 320 -8.82 -5.05 30.14
C GLU A 320 -7.67 -5.74 30.85
N VAL A 321 -8.00 -6.57 31.83
CA VAL A 321 -7.05 -7.37 32.60
C VAL A 321 -7.38 -8.84 32.39
N SER A 322 -6.40 -9.62 31.95
CA SER A 322 -6.52 -11.07 31.80
C SER A 322 -5.47 -11.77 32.63
N ILE A 323 -5.86 -12.80 33.40
CA ILE A 323 -4.97 -13.59 34.22
C ILE A 323 -5.09 -15.04 33.82
N TYR A 324 -3.97 -15.62 33.45
CA TYR A 324 -3.84 -17.02 33.09
C TYR A 324 -3.41 -17.82 34.33
N ARG A 325 -3.95 -19.04 34.54
CA ARG A 325 -3.61 -19.89 35.66
C ARG A 325 -3.90 -19.23 37.02
N THR A 326 -5.09 -18.76 37.23
CA THR A 326 -5.45 -18.04 38.42
C THR A 326 -6.10 -18.96 39.50
N ASN A 327 -6.24 -18.43 40.68
CA ASN A 327 -7.05 -18.95 41.77
C ASN A 327 -7.86 -17.81 42.41
N ALA A 328 -8.94 -18.15 43.12
CA ALA A 328 -9.86 -17.16 43.69
C ALA A 328 -9.15 -16.11 44.58
N GLN A 329 -8.07 -16.45 45.25
CA GLN A 329 -7.32 -15.52 46.10
C GLN A 329 -6.54 -14.51 45.28
N THR A 330 -5.96 -14.92 44.14
CA THR A 330 -5.26 -14.02 43.22
C THR A 330 -6.25 -13.11 42.50
N GLU A 331 -7.41 -13.59 42.09
CA GLU A 331 -8.49 -12.84 41.46
C GLU A 331 -9.01 -11.74 42.38
N GLU A 332 -9.34 -12.06 43.62
CA GLU A 332 -9.78 -11.09 44.63
C GLU A 332 -8.70 -10.03 44.89
N LYS A 333 -7.43 -10.43 44.92
CA LYS A 333 -6.31 -9.50 45.07
C LYS A 333 -6.22 -8.53 43.91
N VAL A 334 -6.34 -9.03 42.65
CA VAL A 334 -6.31 -8.21 41.46
C VAL A 334 -7.48 -7.24 41.39
N HIS A 335 -8.68 -7.74 41.65
CA HIS A 335 -9.88 -6.88 41.70
C HIS A 335 -9.74 -5.78 42.78
N THR A 336 -9.22 -6.13 43.97
CA THR A 336 -8.97 -5.15 45.04
C THR A 336 -7.94 -4.08 44.61
N ILE A 337 -6.87 -4.48 43.90
CA ILE A 337 -5.87 -3.53 43.38
C ILE A 337 -6.51 -2.55 42.39
N ILE A 338 -7.31 -3.08 41.45
CA ILE A 338 -8.01 -2.28 40.45
C ILE A 338 -8.95 -1.28 41.13
N GLU A 339 -9.82 -1.74 42.01
CA GLU A 339 -10.74 -0.87 42.75
C GLU A 339 -10.03 0.23 43.53
N LYS A 340 -8.94 -0.12 44.25
CA LYS A 340 -8.14 0.85 45.02
C LYS A 340 -7.57 1.94 44.15
N ILE A 341 -7.06 1.60 42.97
CA ILE A 341 -6.47 2.57 42.03
C ILE A 341 -7.56 3.44 41.44
N ILE A 342 -8.70 2.88 41.05
CA ILE A 342 -9.87 3.63 40.53
C ILE A 342 -10.34 4.65 41.56
N ARG A 343 -10.55 4.23 42.83
CA ARG A 343 -10.99 5.11 43.93
C ARG A 343 -9.95 6.22 44.21
N LYS A 344 -8.66 5.88 44.21
CA LYS A 344 -7.56 6.84 44.43
C LYS A 344 -7.54 7.96 43.40
N ASN A 345 -7.94 7.68 42.17
CA ASN A 345 -7.97 8.63 41.07
C ASN A 345 -9.33 9.32 40.88
N ASN A 346 -10.24 9.20 41.87
CA ASN A 346 -11.58 9.81 41.84
C ASN A 346 -12.40 9.48 40.58
N THR A 347 -12.22 8.29 40.02
CA THR A 347 -13.03 7.77 38.90
C THR A 347 -13.84 6.55 39.33
N LYS A 348 -14.70 6.06 38.44
CA LYS A 348 -15.52 4.87 38.69
C LYS A 348 -15.42 3.94 37.49
N ALA A 349 -15.38 2.65 37.77
CA ALA A 349 -15.57 1.62 36.76
C ALA A 349 -17.05 1.65 36.32
N GLU A 350 -17.26 1.60 35.00
CA GLU A 350 -18.57 1.50 34.38
C GLU A 350 -18.55 0.33 33.37
N ASN A 351 -19.71 -0.28 33.14
CA ASN A 351 -19.85 -1.40 32.21
C ASN A 351 -18.88 -2.55 32.50
N GLU A 352 -18.64 -2.81 33.78
CA GLU A 352 -17.74 -3.84 34.25
C GLU A 352 -18.16 -5.24 33.78
N ARG A 353 -17.19 -6.05 33.39
CA ARG A 353 -17.38 -7.43 32.96
C ARG A 353 -16.33 -8.28 33.59
N ILE A 354 -16.75 -9.25 34.38
CA ILE A 354 -15.89 -10.23 35.03
C ILE A 354 -16.41 -11.62 34.65
N TYR A 355 -15.59 -12.41 34.03
CA TYR A 355 -15.92 -13.80 33.70
C TYR A 355 -14.66 -14.67 33.52
N HIS A 356 -14.86 -15.98 33.57
CA HIS A 356 -13.84 -16.97 33.28
C HIS A 356 -14.08 -17.53 31.87
N SER A 357 -13.00 -17.77 31.12
CA SER A 357 -13.07 -18.40 29.81
C SER A 357 -11.98 -19.44 29.59
N GLY A 358 -12.32 -20.47 28.82
CA GLY A 358 -11.36 -21.35 28.19
C GLY A 358 -11.35 -21.13 26.70
N GLU A 359 -10.19 -20.85 26.10
CA GLU A 359 -10.07 -20.56 24.67
C GLU A 359 -9.49 -21.75 23.93
N LEU A 360 -10.12 -22.14 22.83
CA LEU A 360 -9.72 -23.24 21.96
C LEU A 360 -9.74 -22.77 20.50
N THR A 361 -8.86 -23.36 19.71
CA THR A 361 -8.86 -23.15 18.25
C THR A 361 -9.25 -24.45 17.57
N GLY A 362 -10.12 -24.34 16.58
CA GLY A 362 -10.61 -25.49 15.83
C GLY A 362 -11.23 -25.11 14.50
N TYR A 363 -11.79 -26.08 13.81
CA TYR A 363 -12.58 -25.86 12.60
C TYR A 363 -13.88 -26.65 12.66
N LEU A 364 -14.94 -26.06 12.11
CA LEU A 364 -16.26 -26.66 12.10
C LEU A 364 -16.43 -27.53 10.86
N ASP A 365 -16.71 -28.81 11.04
CA ASP A 365 -17.07 -29.76 9.99
C ASP A 365 -18.46 -30.35 10.27
N GLY A 366 -19.45 -29.79 9.61
CA GLY A 366 -20.86 -30.11 9.88
C GLY A 366 -21.28 -29.65 11.29
N ASN A 367 -21.56 -30.61 12.21
CA ASN A 367 -21.84 -30.37 13.61
C ASN A 367 -20.68 -30.73 14.54
N LYS A 368 -19.52 -31.07 13.97
CA LYS A 368 -18.32 -31.41 14.72
C LYS A 368 -17.31 -30.28 14.68
N MET A 369 -16.97 -29.74 15.84
CA MET A 369 -15.86 -28.84 16.05
C MET A 369 -14.61 -29.68 16.32
N ILE A 370 -13.70 -29.73 15.34
CA ILE A 370 -12.43 -30.44 15.46
C ILE A 370 -11.42 -29.48 16.05
N LEU A 371 -10.90 -29.80 17.24
CA LEU A 371 -9.97 -28.97 17.97
C LEU A 371 -8.53 -29.27 17.53
N ASP A 372 -7.80 -28.25 17.12
CA ASP A 372 -6.40 -28.37 16.70
C ASP A 372 -5.59 -27.22 17.32
N PRO A 373 -4.91 -27.51 18.45
CA PRO A 373 -4.20 -26.48 19.20
C PRO A 373 -2.97 -25.91 18.46
N ASP A 374 -2.47 -26.60 17.45
CA ASP A 374 -1.23 -26.21 16.72
C ASP A 374 -1.52 -25.58 15.35
N LYS A 375 -2.75 -25.69 14.85
CA LYS A 375 -3.15 -25.07 13.59
C LYS A 375 -3.69 -23.67 13.80
N TYR A 376 -2.81 -22.70 13.67
CA TYR A 376 -3.21 -21.30 13.50
C TYR A 376 -3.61 -21.03 12.03
N TYR A 377 -4.91 -20.78 11.81
CA TYR A 377 -5.45 -20.05 10.65
C TYR A 377 -5.02 -20.47 9.23
N SER A 378 -5.23 -21.70 8.83
CA SER A 378 -4.89 -22.08 7.45
C SER A 378 -6.07 -22.23 6.49
N ASP A 379 -7.34 -22.31 6.97
CA ASP A 379 -8.48 -22.58 6.09
C ASP A 379 -9.76 -21.80 6.44
N LYS A 380 -10.67 -21.74 5.47
CA LYS A 380 -11.99 -21.05 5.50
C LYS A 380 -12.93 -21.44 6.64
N THR A 381 -12.58 -22.47 7.40
CA THR A 381 -13.41 -23.07 8.46
C THR A 381 -12.85 -22.90 9.87
N SER A 382 -11.69 -22.23 10.02
CA SER A 382 -11.13 -22.00 11.37
C SER A 382 -12.03 -21.11 12.21
N SER A 383 -12.34 -21.53 13.42
CA SER A 383 -13.16 -20.83 14.41
C SER A 383 -12.45 -20.82 15.75
N SER A 384 -12.57 -19.75 16.49
CA SER A 384 -12.24 -19.70 17.91
C SER A 384 -13.44 -20.20 18.70
N VAL A 385 -13.21 -21.11 19.64
CA VAL A 385 -14.24 -21.59 20.57
C VAL A 385 -13.90 -21.06 21.95
N VAL A 386 -14.84 -20.34 22.54
CA VAL A 386 -14.70 -19.77 23.89
C VAL A 386 -15.70 -20.46 24.80
N LEU A 387 -15.17 -21.21 25.77
CA LEU A 387 -15.95 -21.96 26.75
C LEU A 387 -16.15 -21.08 27.99
N ILE A 388 -17.39 -20.91 28.44
CA ILE A 388 -17.76 -20.04 29.57
C ILE A 388 -18.65 -20.78 30.54
N PRO A 389 -18.39 -20.69 31.87
CA PRO A 389 -19.28 -21.25 32.91
C PRO A 389 -20.64 -20.55 32.92
N LEU A 390 -21.70 -21.30 33.12
CA LEU A 390 -23.06 -20.79 33.19
C LEU A 390 -23.26 -19.74 34.31
N ALA A 391 -22.58 -19.88 35.41
CA ALA A 391 -22.62 -18.90 36.51
C ALA A 391 -22.16 -17.52 36.05
N ASP A 392 -21.06 -17.47 35.31
CA ASP A 392 -20.51 -16.20 34.73
C ASP A 392 -21.43 -15.64 33.69
N TYR A 393 -21.95 -16.47 32.78
CA TYR A 393 -22.94 -16.04 31.79
C TYR A 393 -24.18 -15.44 32.43
N ASN A 394 -24.76 -16.12 33.46
CA ASN A 394 -25.93 -15.63 34.17
C ASN A 394 -25.68 -14.27 34.84
N ARG A 395 -24.49 -14.14 35.50
CA ARG A 395 -24.08 -12.88 36.12
C ARG A 395 -23.93 -11.75 35.08
N LEU A 396 -23.28 -12.02 33.94
CA LEU A 396 -23.03 -11.06 32.89
C LEU A 396 -24.32 -10.59 32.20
N GLU A 397 -25.22 -11.53 31.90
CA GLU A 397 -26.49 -11.28 31.18
C GLU A 397 -27.65 -10.88 32.09
N GLU A 398 -27.47 -10.94 33.42
CA GLU A 398 -28.52 -10.74 34.41
C GLU A 398 -29.70 -11.73 34.22
N LYS A 399 -29.35 -13.01 33.92
CA LYS A 399 -30.30 -14.10 33.63
C LYS A 399 -30.17 -15.21 34.67
N ASN A 400 -31.16 -16.11 34.66
CA ASN A 400 -31.18 -17.31 35.51
C ASN A 400 -31.42 -18.56 34.66
N GLU A 401 -30.61 -18.73 33.62
CA GLU A 401 -30.65 -19.94 32.79
C GLU A 401 -30.10 -21.12 33.58
N THR A 402 -30.58 -22.33 33.30
CA THR A 402 -30.17 -23.59 33.91
C THR A 402 -29.73 -24.59 32.85
N LEU A 403 -28.77 -25.41 33.10
CA LEU A 403 -28.31 -26.48 32.21
C LEU A 403 -28.25 -27.80 32.95
N ASN A 404 -28.67 -28.87 32.27
CA ASN A 404 -28.42 -30.25 32.73
C ASN A 404 -27.00 -30.68 32.28
N ASP A 405 -26.55 -31.83 32.79
CA ASP A 405 -25.25 -32.36 32.35
C ASP A 405 -25.25 -32.69 30.87
N GLY A 406 -24.21 -32.22 30.19
CA GLY A 406 -24.08 -32.36 28.72
C GLY A 406 -24.95 -31.39 27.87
N GLU A 407 -25.71 -30.49 28.51
CA GLU A 407 -26.41 -29.39 27.78
C GLU A 407 -25.52 -28.14 27.69
N VAL A 408 -25.68 -27.39 26.58
CA VAL A 408 -24.96 -26.13 26.34
C VAL A 408 -25.87 -25.08 25.75
N LEU A 409 -25.53 -23.77 25.96
CA LEU A 409 -26.03 -22.68 25.15
C LEU A 409 -24.94 -22.28 24.14
N LEU A 410 -25.34 -21.97 22.90
CA LEU A 410 -24.42 -21.55 21.86
C LEU A 410 -24.70 -20.10 21.46
N PHE A 411 -23.64 -19.36 21.20
CA PHE A 411 -23.68 -18.05 20.56
C PHE A 411 -22.56 -17.95 19.54
N SER A 412 -22.86 -17.63 18.28
CA SER A 412 -21.86 -17.47 17.24
C SER A 412 -21.89 -16.06 16.67
N THR A 413 -20.73 -15.44 16.51
CA THR A 413 -20.61 -14.06 16.00
C THR A 413 -20.86 -13.93 14.50
N GLN A 414 -20.82 -15.03 13.73
CA GLN A 414 -20.88 -14.99 12.26
C GLN A 414 -21.99 -15.85 11.62
N THR A 415 -22.48 -16.85 12.25
CA THR A 415 -23.48 -17.75 11.66
C THR A 415 -24.90 -17.30 11.98
N LYS A 416 -25.71 -17.22 10.91
CA LYS A 416 -27.16 -17.12 11.07
C LYS A 416 -27.69 -18.47 11.54
N SER A 417 -27.70 -18.73 12.82
CA SER A 417 -28.16 -19.97 13.42
C SER A 417 -27.31 -21.23 13.06
N TYR A 418 -26.80 -21.87 14.07
CA TYR A 418 -26.14 -23.18 13.96
C TYR A 418 -27.15 -24.25 13.49
N GLY A 419 -28.43 -24.09 13.92
CA GLY A 419 -29.58 -24.84 13.44
C GLY A 419 -29.60 -26.33 13.75
N GLN A 420 -28.72 -26.80 14.68
CA GLN A 420 -28.61 -28.20 15.06
C GLN A 420 -28.81 -28.36 16.57
N ASN A 421 -29.43 -29.45 16.97
CA ASN A 421 -29.68 -29.76 18.37
C ASN A 421 -28.48 -30.40 19.09
N GLU A 422 -27.43 -30.71 18.37
CA GLU A 422 -26.23 -31.41 18.90
C GLU A 422 -24.97 -30.79 18.31
N ILE A 423 -23.94 -30.58 19.15
CA ILE A 423 -22.60 -30.16 18.75
C ILE A 423 -21.58 -31.12 19.35
N TYR A 424 -20.54 -31.43 18.58
CA TYR A 424 -19.43 -32.24 19.01
C TYR A 424 -18.17 -31.37 19.16
N LEU A 425 -17.49 -31.43 20.30
CA LEU A 425 -16.12 -30.96 20.47
C LEU A 425 -15.21 -32.20 20.40
N ASP A 426 -14.47 -32.32 19.30
CA ASP A 426 -13.80 -33.57 18.93
C ASP A 426 -14.79 -34.78 19.00
N ASP A 427 -14.61 -35.69 19.93
CA ASP A 427 -15.47 -36.87 20.12
C ASP A 427 -16.50 -36.70 21.25
N THR A 428 -16.49 -35.55 21.94
CA THR A 428 -17.42 -35.28 23.05
C THR A 428 -18.69 -34.63 22.57
N LYS A 429 -19.82 -35.26 22.79
CA LYS A 429 -21.17 -34.81 22.41
C LYS A 429 -21.77 -33.89 23.43
N PHE A 430 -22.35 -32.77 22.97
CA PHE A 430 -23.16 -31.84 23.75
C PHE A 430 -24.52 -31.60 23.09
N ASN A 431 -25.57 -31.47 23.90
CA ASN A 431 -26.91 -31.13 23.45
C ASN A 431 -27.11 -29.61 23.51
N VAL A 432 -27.50 -28.99 22.39
CA VAL A 432 -27.75 -27.57 22.32
C VAL A 432 -29.14 -27.29 22.87
N LYS A 433 -29.23 -26.80 24.10
CA LYS A 433 -30.49 -26.42 24.72
C LYS A 433 -31.12 -25.18 24.02
N LYS A 434 -30.27 -24.22 23.68
CA LYS A 434 -30.70 -22.98 23.05
C LYS A 434 -29.56 -22.34 22.29
N GLU A 435 -29.86 -21.82 21.13
CA GLU A 435 -28.99 -20.91 20.39
C GLU A 435 -29.40 -19.47 20.67
N LEU A 436 -28.41 -18.62 20.97
CA LEU A 436 -28.63 -17.23 21.36
C LEU A 436 -28.43 -16.32 20.15
N ASP A 437 -29.41 -15.45 19.87
CA ASP A 437 -29.34 -14.47 18.80
C ASP A 437 -28.43 -13.29 19.15
N LYS A 438 -28.33 -12.95 20.43
CA LYS A 438 -27.54 -11.83 20.97
C LYS A 438 -27.01 -12.17 22.35
N SER A 439 -25.81 -11.73 22.64
CA SER A 439 -25.20 -11.83 23.96
C SER A 439 -24.35 -10.60 24.26
N LYS A 440 -24.26 -10.21 25.54
CA LYS A 440 -23.29 -9.21 26.02
C LYS A 440 -21.84 -9.70 25.84
N LEU A 441 -21.62 -10.98 25.57
CA LEU A 441 -20.34 -11.56 25.20
C LEU A 441 -19.87 -11.07 23.82
N ASP A 442 -20.79 -10.68 22.92
CA ASP A 442 -20.47 -10.04 21.64
C ASP A 442 -20.09 -8.58 21.89
N GLU A 443 -18.99 -8.36 22.52
CA GLU A 443 -18.37 -7.05 22.49
C GLU A 443 -17.89 -6.83 21.06
N LYS A 444 -18.20 -5.71 20.46
CA LYS A 444 -17.90 -5.23 19.10
C LYS A 444 -16.57 -5.70 18.46
N ASN A 445 -16.10 -6.88 18.88
CA ASN A 445 -15.00 -7.60 18.27
C ASN A 445 -15.42 -8.08 16.88
N ASN A 446 -15.68 -7.08 16.04
CA ASN A 446 -16.02 -7.24 14.65
C ASN A 446 -14.77 -7.65 13.82
N ASP A 447 -13.90 -8.45 14.37
CA ASP A 447 -13.00 -9.26 13.55
C ASP A 447 -13.86 -10.39 12.93
N LYS A 448 -14.80 -9.93 12.07
CA LYS A 448 -15.81 -10.78 11.40
C LYS A 448 -15.18 -11.83 10.49
N ASP A 449 -13.86 -11.85 10.38
CA ASP A 449 -13.15 -12.78 9.51
C ASP A 449 -12.81 -14.10 10.22
N ILE A 450 -12.85 -14.13 11.58
CA ILE A 450 -12.70 -15.35 12.38
C ILE A 450 -13.98 -15.53 13.17
N PRO A 451 -14.77 -16.57 12.89
CA PRO A 451 -15.95 -16.87 13.69
C PRO A 451 -15.54 -17.23 15.12
N ILE A 452 -16.17 -16.59 16.10
CA ILE A 452 -16.06 -16.96 17.50
C ILE A 452 -17.35 -17.67 17.87
N THR A 453 -17.21 -18.89 18.36
CA THR A 453 -18.34 -19.66 18.92
C THR A 453 -18.19 -19.69 20.42
N TYR A 454 -19.06 -18.98 21.11
CA TYR A 454 -19.18 -19.06 22.57
C TYR A 454 -20.04 -20.26 22.93
N MET A 455 -19.52 -21.11 23.79
CA MET A 455 -20.20 -22.28 24.29
C MET A 455 -20.31 -22.16 25.82
N ILE A 456 -21.53 -21.94 26.29
CA ILE A 456 -21.82 -21.80 27.73
C ILE A 456 -22.10 -23.19 28.29
N MET A 457 -21.29 -23.60 29.27
CA MET A 457 -21.33 -24.91 29.91
C MET A 457 -21.77 -24.80 31.36
N LYS A 458 -22.34 -25.86 31.90
CA LYS A 458 -22.94 -25.89 33.25
C LYS A 458 -21.95 -25.46 34.32
N ASP A 459 -20.76 -26.09 34.35
CA ASP A 459 -19.75 -25.96 35.40
C ASP A 459 -18.34 -25.76 34.77
N GLU A 460 -17.36 -25.40 35.60
CA GLU A 460 -15.95 -25.19 35.20
C GLU A 460 -15.22 -26.52 34.95
N GLU A 461 -15.56 -27.57 35.66
CA GLU A 461 -14.85 -28.88 35.60
C GLU A 461 -14.85 -29.50 34.19
N PRO A 462 -15.97 -29.54 33.44
CA PRO A 462 -15.99 -30.00 32.05
C PRO A 462 -15.09 -29.14 31.14
N ILE A 463 -15.07 -27.82 31.37
CA ILE A 463 -14.22 -26.90 30.61
C ILE A 463 -12.75 -27.24 30.80
N LEU A 464 -12.31 -27.34 32.04
CA LEU A 464 -10.92 -27.70 32.38
C LEU A 464 -10.50 -29.06 31.82
N ASN A 465 -11.40 -30.04 31.82
CA ASN A 465 -11.13 -31.36 31.23
C ASN A 465 -10.92 -31.26 29.70
N ILE A 466 -11.73 -30.50 29.01
CA ILE A 466 -11.59 -30.26 27.56
C ILE A 466 -10.27 -29.54 27.25
N LEU A 467 -9.95 -28.47 27.97
CA LEU A 467 -8.70 -27.74 27.81
C LEU A 467 -7.48 -28.63 27.98
N LYS A 468 -7.46 -29.44 29.06
CA LYS A 468 -6.36 -30.40 29.31
C LYS A 468 -6.22 -31.40 28.18
N GLN A 469 -7.31 -32.09 27.80
CA GLN A 469 -7.28 -33.09 26.73
C GLN A 469 -6.81 -32.52 25.39
N THR A 470 -7.18 -31.27 25.08
CA THR A 470 -6.81 -30.62 23.82
C THR A 470 -5.35 -30.20 23.82
N TYR A 471 -4.89 -29.53 24.88
CA TYR A 471 -3.53 -28.97 24.90
C TYR A 471 -2.45 -29.98 25.32
N GLU A 472 -2.79 -31.11 25.93
CA GLU A 472 -1.84 -32.24 26.10
C GLU A 472 -1.26 -32.76 24.79
N LYS A 473 -2.06 -32.67 23.71
CA LYS A 473 -1.66 -33.08 22.34
C LYS A 473 -0.83 -32.00 21.58
N SER A 474 -0.72 -30.79 22.12
CA SER A 474 -0.05 -29.67 21.45
C SER A 474 1.47 -29.89 21.41
N THR A 475 2.12 -29.32 20.41
CA THR A 475 3.58 -29.28 20.22
C THR A 475 4.26 -28.09 20.92
N GLN A 476 3.48 -27.23 21.59
CA GLN A 476 3.96 -26.05 22.31
C GLN A 476 4.85 -26.42 23.52
N ASN A 477 5.60 -25.45 24.05
CA ASN A 477 6.42 -25.67 25.25
C ASN A 477 5.54 -25.85 26.50
N ASP A 478 6.09 -26.52 27.55
CA ASP A 478 5.35 -26.91 28.74
C ASP A 478 4.75 -25.72 29.51
N GLU A 479 5.40 -24.57 29.53
CA GLU A 479 4.90 -23.35 30.17
C GLU A 479 3.67 -22.78 29.46
N THR A 480 3.72 -22.73 28.15
CA THR A 480 2.58 -22.29 27.31
C THR A 480 1.42 -23.27 27.42
N LYS A 481 1.68 -24.60 27.32
CA LYS A 481 0.65 -25.63 27.52
C LYS A 481 -0.08 -25.47 28.85
N ALA A 482 0.68 -25.34 29.88
CA ALA A 482 0.12 -25.24 31.21
C ALA A 482 -0.72 -23.97 31.43
N SER A 483 -0.42 -22.84 30.70
CA SER A 483 -1.27 -21.64 30.68
C SER A 483 -2.57 -21.86 29.93
N LEU A 484 -2.52 -22.60 28.83
CA LEU A 484 -3.66 -22.88 27.97
C LEU A 484 -4.59 -23.94 28.51
N MET A 485 -4.07 -24.82 29.39
CA MET A 485 -4.85 -25.84 30.11
C MET A 485 -5.68 -25.29 31.28
N ALA A 486 -5.50 -24.04 31.64
CA ALA A 486 -6.21 -23.37 32.72
C ALA A 486 -7.23 -22.38 32.17
N MET A 487 -8.22 -22.04 32.96
CA MET A 487 -9.14 -20.96 32.63
C MET A 487 -8.46 -19.63 32.82
N THR A 488 -8.87 -18.67 32.00
CA THR A 488 -8.45 -17.27 32.04
C THR A 488 -9.50 -16.45 32.76
N TYR A 489 -9.11 -15.75 33.81
CA TYR A 489 -9.94 -14.72 34.44
C TYR A 489 -9.85 -13.45 33.60
N TYR A 490 -10.98 -12.86 33.25
CA TYR A 490 -11.10 -11.66 32.48
C TYR A 490 -11.90 -10.61 33.25
N GLU A 491 -11.28 -9.44 33.45
CA GLU A 491 -11.91 -8.27 34.06
C GLU A 491 -11.71 -7.05 33.16
N ALA A 492 -12.80 -6.47 32.65
CA ALA A 492 -12.77 -5.33 31.77
C ALA A 492 -13.80 -4.28 32.15
N PHE A 493 -13.45 -3.01 31.99
CA PHE A 493 -14.31 -1.90 32.37
C PHE A 493 -14.02 -0.62 31.58
N ASP A 494 -15.01 0.27 31.57
CA ASP A 494 -14.86 1.65 31.06
C ASP A 494 -14.63 2.58 32.24
N MET A 495 -14.04 3.76 31.97
CA MET A 495 -13.79 4.81 32.97
C MET A 495 -14.25 6.17 32.46
N LYS A 496 -14.77 7.02 33.36
CA LYS A 496 -15.03 8.44 33.08
C LYS A 496 -13.78 9.29 33.34
N GLY A 497 -13.57 10.27 32.48
CA GLY A 497 -12.47 11.23 32.66
C GLY A 497 -11.78 11.60 31.35
N SER A 498 -10.78 12.49 31.45
CA SER A 498 -9.93 12.86 30.32
C SER A 498 -9.07 11.68 29.87
N SER A 499 -8.61 11.69 28.61
CA SER A 499 -7.70 10.67 28.09
C SER A 499 -6.41 10.55 28.91
N GLU A 500 -5.93 11.67 29.47
CA GLU A 500 -4.75 11.69 30.32
C GLU A 500 -4.99 10.98 31.67
N LEU A 501 -6.15 11.25 32.32
CA LEU A 501 -6.54 10.54 33.54
C LEU A 501 -6.65 9.03 33.30
N LYS A 502 -7.34 8.63 32.22
CA LYS A 502 -7.51 7.22 31.86
C LYS A 502 -6.15 6.55 31.63
N LYS A 503 -5.26 7.17 30.86
CA LYS A 503 -3.91 6.68 30.60
C LYS A 503 -3.11 6.50 31.89
N ASN A 504 -3.21 7.47 32.81
CA ASN A 504 -2.53 7.40 34.11
C ASN A 504 -3.07 6.24 34.97
N VAL A 505 -4.40 6.04 35.02
CA VAL A 505 -5.03 4.93 35.74
C VAL A 505 -4.61 3.57 35.15
N GLU A 506 -4.69 3.42 33.82
CA GLU A 506 -4.25 2.21 33.13
C GLU A 506 -2.78 1.89 33.44
N GLN A 507 -1.90 2.91 33.44
CA GLN A 507 -0.48 2.75 33.75
C GLN A 507 -0.25 2.35 35.20
N GLN A 508 -1.00 2.92 36.16
CA GLN A 508 -0.92 2.56 37.58
C GLN A 508 -1.38 1.12 37.79
N ILE A 509 -2.47 0.69 37.15
CA ILE A 509 -2.95 -0.68 37.21
C ILE A 509 -1.88 -1.64 36.68
N ARG A 510 -1.35 -1.39 35.48
CA ARG A 510 -0.32 -2.22 34.85
C ARG A 510 0.91 -2.36 35.74
N THR A 511 1.40 -1.26 36.32
CA THR A 511 2.56 -1.26 37.20
C THR A 511 2.28 -2.02 38.49
N ALA A 512 1.13 -1.75 39.14
CA ALA A 512 0.77 -2.42 40.38
C ALA A 512 0.58 -3.93 40.22
N LEU A 513 -0.01 -4.36 39.09
CA LEU A 513 -0.16 -5.79 38.79
C LEU A 513 1.20 -6.45 38.52
N SER A 514 2.11 -5.81 37.79
CA SER A 514 3.46 -6.35 37.55
C SER A 514 4.32 -6.46 38.81
N GLU A 515 4.11 -5.59 39.81
CA GLU A 515 4.86 -5.58 41.06
C GLU A 515 4.27 -6.51 42.11
N GLN A 516 2.93 -6.61 42.19
CA GLN A 516 2.23 -7.32 43.28
C GLN A 516 1.75 -8.72 42.93
N VAL A 517 1.75 -9.06 41.63
CA VAL A 517 1.30 -10.35 41.08
C VAL A 517 2.37 -10.95 40.13
N PRO A 518 3.64 -11.04 40.54
CA PRO A 518 4.75 -11.38 39.63
C PRO A 518 4.77 -12.85 39.17
N GLU A 519 4.16 -13.76 39.95
CA GLU A 519 4.15 -15.20 39.66
C GLU A 519 3.02 -15.63 38.70
N THR A 520 2.13 -14.71 38.37
CA THR A 520 0.95 -14.99 37.53
C THR A 520 1.13 -14.33 36.16
N PHE A 521 0.83 -15.09 35.12
CA PHE A 521 0.82 -14.52 33.76
C PHE A 521 -0.37 -13.56 33.67
N CYS A 522 -0.12 -12.29 33.96
CA CYS A 522 -1.12 -11.24 33.97
C CYS A 522 -0.87 -10.27 32.81
N SER A 523 -1.88 -10.08 31.97
CA SER A 523 -1.88 -9.11 30.89
C SER A 523 -2.81 -7.96 31.24
N CYS A 524 -2.29 -6.73 31.22
CA CYS A 524 -3.11 -5.52 31.34
C CYS A 524 -3.02 -4.73 30.05
N SER A 525 -4.12 -4.64 29.32
CA SER A 525 -4.25 -3.89 28.08
C SER A 525 -5.18 -2.71 28.30
N GLY A 526 -4.77 -1.53 27.88
CA GLY A 526 -5.57 -0.31 28.00
C GLY A 526 -5.69 0.40 26.66
N ARG A 527 -6.86 0.96 26.39
CA ARG A 527 -7.13 1.70 25.15
C ARG A 527 -6.20 2.91 24.99
N GLN A 528 -5.94 3.64 26.08
CA GLN A 528 -5.15 4.86 26.03
C GLN A 528 -3.63 4.58 26.01
N ILE A 529 -3.16 3.58 26.74
CA ILE A 529 -1.74 3.16 26.71
C ILE A 529 -1.34 2.70 25.30
N ASN A 530 -2.19 1.90 24.67
CA ASN A 530 -1.88 1.35 23.35
C ASN A 530 -2.08 2.37 22.22
N LYS A 531 -2.85 3.43 22.45
CA LYS A 531 -3.14 4.47 21.45
C LYS A 531 -1.87 5.07 20.84
N ASP A 532 -0.85 5.32 21.63
CA ASP A 532 0.42 5.89 21.15
C ASP A 532 1.11 4.92 20.17
N SER A 533 1.11 3.62 20.45
CA SER A 533 1.67 2.59 19.54
C SER A 533 0.91 2.51 18.22
N PHE A 534 -0.41 2.74 18.25
CA PHE A 534 -1.23 2.80 17.03
C PHE A 534 -0.91 4.05 16.20
N TYR A 535 -0.73 5.22 16.84
CA TYR A 535 -0.26 6.42 16.15
C TYR A 535 1.12 6.23 15.53
N GLU A 536 2.04 5.56 16.23
CA GLU A 536 3.35 5.21 15.68
C GLU A 536 3.23 4.35 14.40
N LEU A 537 2.45 3.29 14.46
CA LEU A 537 2.28 2.38 13.34
C LEU A 537 1.53 3.03 12.17
N TYR A 538 0.29 3.44 12.42
CA TYR A 538 -0.58 3.94 11.34
C TYR A 538 -0.18 5.33 10.84
N GLY A 539 0.34 6.19 11.72
CA GLY A 539 0.92 7.48 11.34
C GLY A 539 2.16 7.32 10.46
N SER A 540 3.03 6.36 10.80
CA SER A 540 4.20 6.04 9.97
C SER A 540 3.81 5.43 8.63
N LEU A 541 2.82 4.53 8.58
CA LEU A 541 2.30 3.97 7.33
C LEU A 541 1.64 5.03 6.46
N PHE A 542 0.87 5.95 7.07
CA PHE A 542 0.27 7.08 6.37
C PHE A 542 1.34 8.00 5.77
N PHE A 543 2.35 8.38 6.57
CA PHE A 543 3.47 9.16 6.09
C PHE A 543 4.19 8.48 4.92
N MET A 544 4.45 7.18 5.04
CA MET A 544 5.07 6.37 3.98
C MET A 544 4.20 6.36 2.71
N GLY A 545 2.90 6.13 2.85
CA GLY A 545 1.97 6.09 1.71
C GLY A 545 1.88 7.42 0.98
N MET A 546 1.77 8.54 1.72
CA MET A 546 1.73 9.88 1.14
C MET A 546 3.05 10.25 0.47
N TYR A 547 4.18 9.92 1.09
CA TYR A 547 5.51 10.26 0.60
C TYR A 547 5.89 9.47 -0.67
N LEU A 548 5.69 8.14 -0.67
CA LEU A 548 5.88 7.31 -1.86
C LEU A 548 4.85 7.64 -2.94
N GLY A 549 3.61 7.93 -2.55
CA GLY A 549 2.55 8.38 -3.45
C GLY A 549 2.95 9.66 -4.19
N PHE A 550 3.53 10.63 -3.49
CA PHE A 550 4.08 11.83 -4.11
C PHE A 550 5.21 11.51 -5.10
N MET A 551 6.13 10.60 -4.76
CA MET A 551 7.18 10.16 -5.67
C MET A 551 6.62 9.53 -6.94
N PHE A 552 5.68 8.59 -6.83
CA PHE A 552 5.05 7.95 -7.99
C PHE A 552 4.24 8.94 -8.83
N LEU A 553 3.56 9.89 -8.19
CA LEU A 553 2.86 10.97 -8.88
C LEU A 553 3.84 11.80 -9.72
N MET A 554 4.97 12.21 -9.14
CA MET A 554 5.99 12.99 -9.86
C MET A 554 6.56 12.22 -11.06
N VAL A 555 6.81 10.92 -10.90
CA VAL A 555 7.24 10.06 -12.01
C VAL A 555 6.17 9.96 -13.09
N THR A 556 4.92 9.79 -12.72
CA THR A 556 3.78 9.75 -13.65
C THR A 556 3.69 11.05 -14.46
N VAL A 557 3.79 12.20 -13.79
CA VAL A 557 3.80 13.52 -14.41
C VAL A 557 4.95 13.66 -15.42
N LEU A 558 6.13 13.20 -15.07
CA LEU A 558 7.30 13.24 -15.95
C LEU A 558 7.15 12.31 -17.17
N ILE A 559 6.63 11.10 -16.97
CA ILE A 559 6.38 10.19 -18.09
C ILE A 559 5.40 10.83 -19.07
N ILE A 560 4.33 11.41 -18.56
CA ILE A 560 3.33 12.13 -19.34
C ILE A 560 3.98 13.30 -20.10
N TYR A 561 4.76 14.11 -19.40
CA TYR A 561 5.44 15.27 -19.98
C TYR A 561 6.39 14.87 -21.11
N TYR A 562 7.30 13.92 -20.89
CA TYR A 562 8.22 13.47 -21.93
C TYR A 562 7.51 12.87 -23.14
N LYS A 563 6.46 12.10 -22.88
CA LYS A 563 5.64 11.51 -23.92
C LYS A 563 5.02 12.60 -24.79
N GLN A 564 4.36 13.60 -24.18
CA GLN A 564 3.70 14.68 -24.91
C GLN A 564 4.70 15.51 -25.73
N ILE A 565 5.86 15.81 -25.18
CA ILE A 565 6.91 16.53 -25.91
C ILE A 565 7.41 15.71 -27.08
N SER A 566 7.69 14.42 -26.91
CA SER A 566 8.15 13.55 -27.99
C SER A 566 7.12 13.48 -29.12
N GLU A 567 5.86 13.23 -28.79
CA GLU A 567 4.76 13.20 -29.75
C GLU A 567 4.57 14.53 -30.48
N GLY A 568 4.70 15.66 -29.77
CA GLY A 568 4.60 17.00 -30.37
C GLY A 568 5.65 17.23 -31.44
N TYR A 569 6.89 16.78 -31.24
CA TYR A 569 7.94 16.92 -32.26
C TYR A 569 7.73 15.96 -33.44
N ASP A 570 7.30 14.73 -33.21
CA ASP A 570 7.03 13.75 -34.27
C ASP A 570 5.85 14.18 -35.15
N ASP A 571 4.84 14.83 -34.57
CA ASP A 571 3.65 15.29 -35.27
C ASP A 571 3.82 16.63 -35.97
N LYS A 572 4.86 17.42 -35.66
CA LYS A 572 5.07 18.74 -36.22
C LYS A 572 5.07 18.71 -37.75
N GLY A 573 5.78 17.75 -38.35
CA GLY A 573 5.83 17.57 -39.80
C GLY A 573 4.48 17.19 -40.39
N ARG A 574 3.73 16.30 -39.73
CA ARG A 574 2.40 15.86 -40.21
C ARG A 574 1.38 16.98 -40.18
N TYR A 575 1.29 17.76 -39.13
CA TYR A 575 0.36 18.89 -39.05
C TYR A 575 0.74 20.01 -40.01
N LYS A 576 2.04 20.23 -40.28
CA LYS A 576 2.48 21.15 -41.32
C LYS A 576 1.96 20.74 -42.69
N ILE A 577 2.04 19.47 -43.05
CA ILE A 577 1.49 18.94 -44.31
C ILE A 577 -0.03 19.09 -44.33
N MET A 578 -0.73 18.76 -43.25
CA MET A 578 -2.19 18.91 -43.19
C MET A 578 -2.65 20.35 -43.34
N GLN A 579 -1.92 21.32 -42.79
CA GLN A 579 -2.19 22.75 -43.01
C GLN A 579 -1.94 23.16 -44.44
N GLN A 580 -0.94 22.64 -45.12
CA GLN A 580 -0.68 22.88 -46.54
C GLN A 580 -1.78 22.30 -47.44
N VAL A 581 -2.47 21.23 -47.02
CA VAL A 581 -3.61 20.64 -47.74
C VAL A 581 -4.93 21.34 -47.40
N GLY A 582 -4.93 22.39 -46.54
CA GLY A 582 -6.09 23.23 -46.28
C GLY A 582 -6.74 23.07 -44.89
N MET A 583 -6.13 22.33 -43.95
CA MET A 583 -6.64 22.21 -42.57
C MET A 583 -6.45 23.53 -41.80
N ASP A 584 -7.54 24.10 -41.27
CA ASP A 584 -7.48 25.33 -40.48
C ASP A 584 -6.81 25.11 -39.11
N LYS A 585 -6.23 26.18 -38.54
CA LYS A 585 -5.58 26.17 -37.21
C LYS A 585 -6.51 25.73 -36.08
N GLN A 586 -7.82 26.04 -36.18
CA GLN A 586 -8.80 25.58 -35.19
C GLN A 586 -9.08 24.09 -35.31
N GLU A 587 -9.11 23.54 -36.50
CA GLU A 587 -9.28 22.11 -36.76
C GLU A 587 -8.08 21.33 -36.29
N VAL A 588 -6.86 21.84 -36.51
CA VAL A 588 -5.62 21.28 -35.95
C VAL A 588 -5.70 21.21 -34.41
N LYS A 589 -6.11 22.32 -33.77
CA LYS A 589 -6.24 22.35 -32.31
C LYS A 589 -7.29 21.36 -31.77
N LYS A 590 -8.45 21.26 -32.44
CA LYS A 590 -9.50 20.31 -32.08
C LYS A 590 -9.05 18.86 -32.27
N SER A 591 -8.34 18.57 -33.37
CA SER A 591 -7.79 17.23 -33.64
C SER A 591 -6.75 16.83 -32.60
N ILE A 592 -5.80 17.71 -32.28
CA ILE A 592 -4.79 17.50 -31.23
C ILE A 592 -5.49 17.21 -29.88
N ARG A 593 -6.42 18.09 -29.48
CA ARG A 593 -7.12 17.93 -28.19
C ARG A 593 -7.85 16.61 -28.09
N SER A 594 -8.57 16.20 -29.14
CA SER A 594 -9.31 14.91 -29.14
C SER A 594 -8.38 13.71 -29.02
N GLN A 595 -7.25 13.71 -29.73
CA GLN A 595 -6.28 12.64 -29.72
C GLN A 595 -5.54 12.56 -28.39
N VAL A 596 -5.08 13.71 -27.86
CA VAL A 596 -4.38 13.80 -26.58
C VAL A 596 -5.31 13.38 -25.43
N LEU A 597 -6.58 13.83 -25.42
CA LEU A 597 -7.59 13.42 -24.44
C LEU A 597 -7.74 11.90 -24.37
N MET A 598 -7.94 11.24 -25.52
CA MET A 598 -8.19 9.81 -25.56
C MET A 598 -6.98 9.01 -25.06
N ILE A 599 -5.77 9.38 -25.48
CA ILE A 599 -4.54 8.69 -25.02
C ILE A 599 -4.25 8.95 -23.55
N PHE A 600 -4.59 10.16 -23.07
CA PHE A 600 -4.25 10.60 -21.72
C PHE A 600 -5.16 9.98 -20.66
N PHE A 601 -6.48 9.96 -20.90
CA PHE A 601 -7.43 9.47 -19.91
C PHE A 601 -7.60 7.94 -19.91
N LEU A 602 -7.22 7.24 -20.97
CA LEU A 602 -7.30 5.78 -21.03
C LEU A 602 -6.54 5.09 -19.88
N PRO A 603 -5.27 5.45 -19.56
CA PRO A 603 -4.56 4.87 -18.41
C PRO A 603 -5.24 5.16 -17.07
N LEU A 604 -5.81 6.36 -16.90
CA LEU A 604 -6.52 6.73 -15.66
C LEU A 604 -7.79 5.91 -15.48
N ILE A 605 -8.59 5.75 -16.52
CA ILE A 605 -9.81 4.91 -16.49
C ILE A 605 -9.44 3.47 -16.14
N MET A 606 -8.41 2.92 -16.77
CA MET A 606 -7.94 1.58 -16.46
C MET A 606 -7.40 1.46 -15.03
N ALA A 607 -6.72 2.49 -14.52
CA ALA A 607 -6.27 2.51 -13.13
C ALA A 607 -7.45 2.48 -12.14
N ILE A 608 -8.51 3.23 -12.41
CA ILE A 608 -9.74 3.19 -11.58
C ILE A 608 -10.40 1.80 -11.64
N ILE A 609 -10.44 1.16 -12.82
CA ILE A 609 -10.95 -0.21 -12.97
C ILE A 609 -10.10 -1.21 -12.16
N HIS A 610 -8.76 -1.06 -12.18
CA HIS A 610 -7.87 -1.90 -11.37
C HIS A 610 -8.14 -1.74 -9.88
N VAL A 611 -8.34 -0.49 -9.41
CA VAL A 611 -8.69 -0.20 -8.00
C VAL A 611 -10.02 -0.86 -7.64
N ALA A 612 -11.04 -0.72 -8.49
CA ALA A 612 -12.35 -1.34 -8.25
C ALA A 612 -12.26 -2.88 -8.23
N ALA A 613 -11.47 -3.48 -9.11
CA ALA A 613 -11.26 -4.93 -9.14
C ALA A 613 -10.49 -5.44 -7.90
N ALA A 614 -9.52 -4.66 -7.43
CA ALA A 614 -8.72 -5.00 -6.25
C ALA A 614 -9.43 -4.69 -4.92
N PHE A 615 -10.57 -3.98 -4.95
CA PHE A 615 -11.25 -3.47 -3.75
C PHE A 615 -11.49 -4.56 -2.70
N LYS A 616 -12.03 -5.72 -3.11
CA LYS A 616 -12.36 -6.82 -2.19
C LYS A 616 -11.14 -7.44 -1.53
N VAL A 617 -10.05 -7.69 -2.27
CA VAL A 617 -8.83 -8.24 -1.69
C VAL A 617 -8.16 -7.23 -0.74
N ILE A 618 -8.24 -5.93 -1.05
CA ILE A 618 -7.69 -4.89 -0.19
C ILE A 618 -8.49 -4.77 1.11
N THR A 619 -9.84 -4.86 1.07
CA THR A 619 -10.65 -4.86 2.30
C THR A 619 -10.29 -6.04 3.20
N LYS A 620 -9.98 -7.22 2.64
CA LYS A 620 -9.51 -8.37 3.41
C LYS A 620 -8.12 -8.16 4.01
N LEU A 621 -7.21 -7.50 3.28
CA LEU A 621 -5.92 -7.10 3.83
C LEU A 621 -6.04 -6.05 4.93
N LEU A 622 -6.96 -5.09 4.79
CA LEU A 622 -7.25 -4.08 5.81
C LEU A 622 -7.84 -4.71 7.09
N ALA A 623 -8.62 -5.76 6.96
CA ALA A 623 -9.17 -6.50 8.11
C ALA A 623 -8.06 -7.12 8.98
N MET A 624 -6.91 -7.49 8.41
CA MET A 624 -5.73 -7.92 9.21
C MET A 624 -5.20 -6.83 10.15
N PHE A 625 -5.49 -5.58 9.84
CA PHE A 625 -5.20 -4.43 10.69
C PHE A 625 -6.41 -4.00 11.53
N SER A 626 -7.39 -4.89 11.71
CA SER A 626 -8.65 -4.63 12.41
C SER A 626 -9.48 -3.47 11.81
N MET A 627 -9.24 -3.15 10.53
CA MET A 627 -10.01 -2.13 9.80
C MET A 627 -11.19 -2.79 9.09
N THR A 628 -12.36 -2.77 9.75
CA THR A 628 -13.59 -3.43 9.28
C THR A 628 -14.61 -2.45 8.70
N ASN A 629 -14.37 -1.14 8.82
CA ASN A 629 -15.27 -0.11 8.32
C ASN A 629 -15.14 0.07 6.79
N ILE A 630 -15.88 -0.77 6.03
CA ILE A 630 -15.85 -0.76 4.55
C ILE A 630 -16.36 0.58 4.00
N THR A 631 -17.35 1.21 4.65
CA THR A 631 -17.89 2.51 4.22
C THR A 631 -16.79 3.59 4.22
N LEU A 632 -16.02 3.68 5.29
CA LEU A 632 -14.91 4.61 5.39
C LEU A 632 -13.86 4.35 4.29
N PHE A 633 -13.57 3.08 3.98
CA PHE A 633 -12.63 2.76 2.91
C PHE A 633 -13.15 3.17 1.52
N ILE A 634 -14.46 3.03 1.26
CA ILE A 634 -15.09 3.54 0.03
C ILE A 634 -14.93 5.05 -0.07
N GLU A 635 -15.25 5.78 1.00
CA GLU A 635 -15.15 7.25 1.06
C GLU A 635 -13.71 7.71 0.82
N CYS A 636 -12.72 7.12 1.51
CA CYS A 636 -11.30 7.42 1.34
C CYS A 636 -10.83 7.12 -0.10
N THR A 637 -11.29 6.02 -0.70
CA THR A 637 -10.95 5.64 -2.07
C THR A 637 -11.52 6.63 -3.07
N ILE A 638 -12.79 7.00 -2.95
CA ILE A 638 -13.44 7.99 -3.83
C ILE A 638 -12.76 9.35 -3.69
N ALA A 639 -12.51 9.82 -2.46
CA ALA A 639 -11.81 11.08 -2.22
C ALA A 639 -10.41 11.08 -2.88
N THR A 640 -9.65 10.00 -2.73
CA THR A 640 -8.33 9.85 -3.34
C THR A 640 -8.41 9.88 -4.87
N ILE A 641 -9.39 9.19 -5.47
CA ILE A 641 -9.61 9.20 -6.93
C ILE A 641 -9.92 10.60 -7.41
N ILE A 642 -10.78 11.35 -6.72
CA ILE A 642 -11.15 12.72 -7.10
C ILE A 642 -9.92 13.64 -7.05
N VAL A 643 -9.17 13.62 -5.94
CA VAL A 643 -7.94 14.44 -5.78
C VAL A 643 -6.92 14.10 -6.86
N PHE A 644 -6.68 12.82 -7.10
CA PHE A 644 -5.76 12.35 -8.14
C PHE A 644 -6.22 12.78 -9.53
N ALA A 645 -7.52 12.66 -9.85
CA ALA A 645 -8.08 13.07 -11.14
C ALA A 645 -7.95 14.59 -11.37
N VAL A 646 -8.13 15.42 -10.32
CA VAL A 646 -7.91 16.87 -10.41
C VAL A 646 -6.45 17.19 -10.74
N ILE A 647 -5.50 16.58 -10.02
CA ILE A 647 -4.06 16.74 -10.30
C ILE A 647 -3.74 16.28 -11.73
N TYR A 648 -4.28 15.15 -12.13
CA TYR A 648 -4.10 14.59 -13.47
C TYR A 648 -4.63 15.52 -14.57
N CYS A 649 -5.79 16.15 -14.35
CA CYS A 649 -6.36 17.17 -15.25
C CYS A 649 -5.48 18.43 -15.34
N ILE A 650 -4.90 18.89 -14.23
CA ILE A 650 -3.97 20.02 -14.22
C ILE A 650 -2.73 19.69 -15.08
N VAL A 651 -2.15 18.51 -14.88
CA VAL A 651 -1.01 18.03 -15.68
C VAL A 651 -1.37 17.95 -17.16
N PHE A 652 -2.56 17.46 -17.48
CA PHE A 652 -3.07 17.43 -18.84
C PHE A 652 -3.11 18.83 -19.46
N MET A 653 -3.70 19.81 -18.79
CA MET A 653 -3.81 21.19 -19.31
C MET A 653 -2.44 21.83 -19.57
N VAL A 654 -1.47 21.61 -18.67
CA VAL A 654 -0.11 22.12 -18.82
C VAL A 654 0.61 21.48 -20.01
N THR A 655 0.50 20.15 -20.13
CA THR A 655 1.18 19.39 -21.19
C THR A 655 0.53 19.60 -22.56
N GLU A 656 -0.79 19.76 -22.65
CA GLU A 656 -1.51 20.12 -23.90
C GLU A 656 -1.02 21.46 -24.45
N ARG A 657 -0.81 22.46 -23.59
CA ARG A 657 -0.26 23.76 -23.96
C ARG A 657 1.14 23.65 -24.59
N GLU A 658 2.03 22.91 -23.97
CA GLU A 658 3.40 22.72 -24.50
C GLU A 658 3.39 21.91 -25.81
N TYR A 659 2.55 20.90 -25.93
CA TYR A 659 2.36 20.15 -27.17
C TYR A 659 1.93 21.07 -28.31
N TYR A 660 0.87 21.88 -28.13
CA TYR A 660 0.39 22.79 -29.10
C TYR A 660 1.46 23.83 -29.52
N ARG A 661 2.28 24.29 -28.56
CA ARG A 661 3.38 25.22 -28.81
C ARG A 661 4.49 24.63 -29.69
N ILE A 662 4.70 23.32 -29.62
CA ILE A 662 5.70 22.61 -30.44
C ILE A 662 5.20 22.42 -31.87
N VAL A 663 3.92 22.09 -32.02
CA VAL A 663 3.29 21.78 -33.31
C VAL A 663 3.03 23.05 -34.13
N LYS A 664 2.72 24.16 -33.47
CA LYS A 664 2.57 25.50 -34.10
C LYS A 664 3.87 25.98 -34.72
#